data_5ca5c59e8248ca1a6e8ada5bb2876bc6
#
_entry.id   5ca5c59e8248ca1a6e8ada5bb2876bc6
#
_cell.length_a   1.000
_cell.length_b   1.000
_cell.length_c   1.000
_cell.angle_alpha   90.00
_cell.angle_beta   90.00
_cell.angle_gamma   90.00
#
_symmetry.space_group_name_H-M   'P 1'
#
loop_
_entity.id
_entity.type
_entity.pdbx_description
1 polymer ?
#
loop_
_entity_poly.entity_id
_entity_poly.type
_entity_poly.pdbx_seq_one_letter_code
_entity_poly.pdbx_strand_id
1 'polypeptide(L)'
;MPRAHLRLRLLGPFTVEGGPSDAVPVGKARRVLAVLAERPGEFVSVGDLVDAVWEGDAPQRADRNVAALVSRLRGALGRERIDGTPAGYRLVAADLSTDLAEAIERVERAELELGHGRFAVAATGAELATGMLTADVALSGEQPDGWVSDVRRRVARYRHRSRICWAAAALELGAPDVAVDVASAALDTDPLDEEACRLVMTGLVRAGRPADALAAYEALAAAVSEQLGCDPSPATRALLDELRGPTPTDGDPAVAPEPIVGRDAELDVLRRQWARAADGTPGLVVVTGDGGVGRSTLVDRFADEQRRGGALVLSVACHEAERSLYLEPLVQLVRAALRRVDPADVLTLAGSRLGALAQLVPEVGDLVAATDYERADPELEHGRALDAFAGFLARLSATRPVLVTIEDAHHAGRSTIGALLFAMREWTADAGARPVLVVVTEQGTGTATEPLRAVSTGWIELGPLDVEAVAELVRRAGTGHDPARLHGWTGGSPLFVAELLRAPGTTGVPRADDVPVPVPRSLRDIVADRIDAADEEIVELLGQAAVLGTSFTLDSLAALTGAGPDACAARAAEAVRSGLLRPLPDGMRFVNDLVRQVAYEATPMPVRISRHRRAARLFDARPESAARHFAAAGDWSSAAGAWSQAAAAAARAFANTEAVELLSKAVGAARSAGDVTQLVHTLLRRGRACSQIGRYDDAVADHEQALELARGMDDSELEALALEQLGWTALYARDAMAAVDLAEQATELAESAAAAPGALPSATLLVGRVRHWDGDYDGAGVAYERVLDSAPDDSTRAMALAYRGALLQHLDRFAEAK
;
A
#
# COMPACT_ATOMS: atom_id res chain seq x y z
N MET A 1 46.05 -7.66 -0.02
CA MET A 1 45.22 -8.67 -0.67
C MET A 1 43.84 -8.63 -0.04
N PRO A 2 42.72 -8.62 -0.80
CA PRO A 2 41.40 -8.74 -0.20
C PRO A 2 41.36 -10.05 0.58
N ARG A 3 40.87 -9.97 1.81
CA ARG A 3 40.70 -11.14 2.71
C ARG A 3 39.67 -12.09 2.10
N ALA A 4 39.97 -13.38 2.05
CA ALA A 4 39.03 -14.37 1.58
C ALA A 4 37.83 -14.42 2.57
N HIS A 5 36.60 -14.26 2.07
CA HIS A 5 35.37 -14.41 2.83
C HIS A 5 35.25 -15.86 3.29
N LEU A 6 34.99 -16.08 4.58
CA LEU A 6 34.86 -17.41 5.18
C LEU A 6 33.39 -17.77 5.32
N ARG A 7 32.99 -18.92 4.79
CA ARG A 7 31.63 -19.43 4.95
C ARG A 7 31.65 -20.71 5.81
N LEU A 8 30.86 -20.69 6.88
CA LEU A 8 30.71 -21.83 7.80
C LEU A 8 29.33 -22.47 7.56
N ARG A 9 29.33 -23.78 7.33
CA ARG A 9 28.10 -24.54 7.10
C ARG A 9 27.72 -25.33 8.33
N LEU A 10 26.50 -25.06 8.83
CA LEU A 10 25.90 -25.76 9.98
C LEU A 10 24.66 -26.58 9.55
N LEU A 11 24.03 -26.21 8.44
CA LEU A 11 22.83 -26.87 7.91
C LEU A 11 23.20 -28.14 7.09
N GLY A 12 24.13 -28.91 7.60
CA GLY A 12 24.67 -30.13 7.02
C GLY A 12 25.84 -30.64 7.89
N PRO A 13 26.78 -31.42 7.32
CA PRO A 13 28.06 -31.66 7.97
C PRO A 13 28.79 -30.34 8.21
N PHE A 14 29.26 -30.06 9.41
CA PHE A 14 29.99 -28.82 9.68
C PHE A 14 31.22 -28.71 8.78
N THR A 15 31.27 -27.68 7.94
CA THR A 15 32.37 -27.40 7.00
C THR A 15 32.75 -25.93 7.00
N VAL A 16 34.00 -25.64 6.59
CA VAL A 16 34.56 -24.30 6.47
C VAL A 16 35.00 -24.13 5.03
N GLU A 17 34.39 -23.18 4.33
CA GLU A 17 34.67 -22.85 2.94
C GLU A 17 35.38 -21.50 2.83
N GLY A 18 36.21 -21.27 1.81
CA GLY A 18 36.93 -20.00 1.56
C GLY A 18 38.21 -19.80 2.35
N GLY A 19 38.66 -20.82 3.12
CA GLY A 19 39.94 -20.84 3.79
C GLY A 19 40.81 -22.02 3.34
N PRO A 20 42.09 -22.10 3.76
CA PRO A 20 42.88 -23.30 3.53
C PRO A 20 42.18 -24.49 4.19
N SER A 21 41.65 -25.42 3.41
CA SER A 21 40.85 -26.57 3.87
C SER A 21 41.57 -27.46 4.91
N ASP A 22 42.90 -27.47 4.93
CA ASP A 22 43.73 -28.25 5.86
C ASP A 22 44.03 -27.52 7.20
N ALA A 23 43.62 -26.23 7.32
CA ALA A 23 43.95 -25.44 8.50
C ALA A 23 42.93 -25.52 9.64
N VAL A 24 41.73 -26.09 9.42
CA VAL A 24 40.69 -26.18 10.46
C VAL A 24 41.01 -27.37 11.39
N PRO A 25 41.28 -27.13 12.69
CA PRO A 25 41.56 -28.18 13.62
C PRO A 25 40.41 -29.19 13.74
N VAL A 26 40.71 -30.46 13.81
CA VAL A 26 39.74 -31.53 14.05
C VAL A 26 39.39 -31.66 15.53
N GLY A 27 38.31 -32.36 15.87
CA GLY A 27 37.89 -32.65 17.23
C GLY A 27 37.38 -31.43 17.99
N LYS A 28 37.77 -31.28 19.28
CA LYS A 28 37.20 -30.28 20.18
C LYS A 28 37.34 -28.81 19.71
N ALA A 29 38.44 -28.50 19.00
CA ALA A 29 38.57 -27.14 18.43
C ALA A 29 37.56 -26.85 17.33
N ARG A 30 37.26 -27.85 16.50
CA ARG A 30 36.21 -27.76 15.49
C ARG A 30 34.84 -27.54 16.14
N ARG A 31 34.55 -28.24 17.23
CA ARG A 31 33.31 -28.10 17.99
C ARG A 31 33.18 -26.71 18.63
N VAL A 32 34.24 -26.15 19.22
CA VAL A 32 34.27 -24.76 19.69
C VAL A 32 33.90 -23.78 18.55
N LEU A 33 34.48 -23.99 17.36
CA LEU A 33 34.19 -23.15 16.22
C LEU A 33 32.73 -23.28 15.79
N ALA A 34 32.14 -24.47 15.80
CA ALA A 34 30.75 -24.72 15.44
C ALA A 34 29.79 -24.04 16.44
N VAL A 35 30.10 -24.09 17.74
CA VAL A 35 29.32 -23.39 18.78
C VAL A 35 29.36 -21.87 18.59
N LEU A 36 30.54 -21.30 18.31
CA LEU A 36 30.67 -19.88 18.04
C LEU A 36 30.02 -19.47 16.71
N ALA A 37 29.91 -20.37 15.72
CA ALA A 37 29.30 -20.16 14.42
C ALA A 37 27.76 -20.19 14.46
N GLU A 38 27.16 -20.75 15.48
CA GLU A 38 25.72 -20.77 15.69
C GLU A 38 25.14 -19.35 15.83
N ARG A 39 25.89 -18.45 16.48
CA ARG A 39 25.50 -17.06 16.75
C ARG A 39 26.65 -16.10 16.46
N PRO A 40 26.97 -15.86 15.19
CA PRO A 40 28.05 -14.95 14.83
C PRO A 40 27.80 -13.55 15.40
N GLY A 41 28.83 -12.97 16.03
CA GLY A 41 28.75 -11.66 16.66
C GLY A 41 28.31 -11.64 18.12
N GLU A 42 27.69 -12.71 18.64
CA GLU A 42 27.31 -12.83 20.06
C GLU A 42 28.44 -13.43 20.87
N PHE A 43 28.57 -12.97 22.14
CA PHE A 43 29.51 -13.57 23.08
C PHE A 43 28.96 -14.89 23.68
N VAL A 44 29.67 -15.98 23.47
CA VAL A 44 29.42 -17.26 24.14
C VAL A 44 30.31 -17.37 25.38
N SER A 45 29.71 -17.64 26.53
CA SER A 45 30.45 -17.74 27.77
C SER A 45 31.41 -18.93 27.76
N VAL A 46 32.49 -18.86 28.56
CA VAL A 46 33.42 -19.99 28.70
C VAL A 46 32.68 -21.20 29.28
N GLY A 47 31.70 -21.01 30.17
CA GLY A 47 30.86 -22.08 30.71
C GLY A 47 30.08 -22.80 29.62
N ASP A 48 29.36 -22.07 28.78
CA ASP A 48 28.60 -22.67 27.67
C ASP A 48 29.50 -23.42 26.68
N LEU A 49 30.69 -22.89 26.40
CA LEU A 49 31.69 -23.57 25.57
C LEU A 49 32.21 -24.87 26.22
N VAL A 50 32.40 -24.87 27.54
CA VAL A 50 32.78 -26.07 28.28
C VAL A 50 31.68 -27.12 28.22
N ASP A 51 30.44 -26.72 28.49
CA ASP A 51 29.29 -27.63 28.48
C ASP A 51 29.05 -28.22 27.08
N ALA A 52 29.15 -27.41 26.05
CA ALA A 52 28.99 -27.85 24.66
C ALA A 52 30.12 -28.78 24.19
N VAL A 53 31.32 -28.65 24.70
CA VAL A 53 32.52 -29.42 24.26
C VAL A 53 32.77 -30.70 25.07
N TRP A 54 32.35 -30.74 26.34
CA TRP A 54 32.66 -31.87 27.23
C TRP A 54 31.43 -32.58 27.82
N GLU A 55 30.21 -32.08 27.60
CA GLU A 55 28.93 -32.76 27.94
C GLU A 55 28.85 -33.24 29.40
N GLY A 56 29.35 -32.43 30.33
CA GLY A 56 29.35 -32.79 31.77
C GLY A 56 30.62 -33.50 32.26
N ASP A 57 31.46 -33.99 31.35
CA ASP A 57 32.76 -34.63 31.71
C ASP A 57 33.94 -33.64 31.53
N ALA A 58 33.80 -32.46 32.11
CA ALA A 58 34.76 -31.38 31.96
C ALA A 58 36.02 -31.62 32.78
N PRO A 59 37.24 -31.43 32.21
CA PRO A 59 38.49 -31.57 32.93
C PRO A 59 38.68 -30.46 33.99
N GLN A 60 39.46 -30.69 35.03
CA GLN A 60 39.69 -29.75 36.17
C GLN A 60 40.12 -28.31 35.78
N ARG A 61 40.58 -28.09 34.54
CA ARG A 61 41.00 -26.78 33.98
C ARG A 61 40.35 -26.53 32.60
N ALA A 62 39.06 -26.79 32.51
CA ALA A 62 38.33 -26.69 31.24
C ALA A 62 38.42 -25.28 30.62
N ASP A 63 38.41 -24.22 31.43
CA ASP A 63 38.60 -22.84 31.04
C ASP A 63 39.93 -22.59 30.28
N ARG A 64 41.04 -23.12 30.78
CA ARG A 64 42.34 -23.03 30.12
C ARG A 64 42.37 -23.85 28.83
N ASN A 65 41.70 -24.98 28.82
CA ASN A 65 41.59 -25.81 27.63
C ASN A 65 40.82 -25.11 26.53
N VAL A 66 39.67 -24.42 26.85
CA VAL A 66 38.95 -23.58 25.90
C VAL A 66 39.87 -22.50 25.33
N ALA A 67 40.61 -21.78 26.18
CA ALA A 67 41.56 -20.76 25.73
C ALA A 67 42.63 -21.31 24.78
N ALA A 68 43.16 -22.53 25.05
CA ALA A 68 44.09 -23.20 24.15
C ALA A 68 43.44 -23.61 22.80
N LEU A 69 42.18 -24.07 22.84
CA LEU A 69 41.43 -24.40 21.63
C LEU A 69 41.18 -23.14 20.78
N VAL A 70 40.74 -22.03 21.41
CA VAL A 70 40.58 -20.74 20.74
C VAL A 70 41.88 -20.18 20.19
N SER A 71 42.99 -20.33 20.90
CA SER A 71 44.33 -19.94 20.41
C SER A 71 44.70 -20.69 19.14
N ARG A 72 44.39 -21.98 19.05
CA ARG A 72 44.60 -22.80 17.84
C ARG A 72 43.69 -22.32 16.69
N LEU A 73 42.41 -22.03 16.96
CA LEU A 73 41.47 -21.48 15.97
C LEU A 73 41.94 -20.11 15.47
N ARG A 74 42.44 -19.25 16.35
CA ARG A 74 43.02 -17.94 15.95
C ARG A 74 44.27 -18.09 15.05
N GLY A 75 45.06 -19.15 15.31
CA GLY A 75 46.20 -19.48 14.44
C GLY A 75 45.78 -19.95 13.05
N ALA A 76 44.67 -20.70 12.96
CA ALA A 76 44.15 -21.25 11.72
C ALA A 76 43.33 -20.26 10.91
N LEU A 77 42.49 -19.46 11.56
CA LEU A 77 41.50 -18.58 10.90
C LEU A 77 41.93 -17.10 10.84
N GLY A 78 42.91 -16.70 11.67
CA GLY A 78 43.28 -15.31 11.88
C GLY A 78 42.81 -14.79 13.23
N ARG A 79 43.70 -14.05 13.93
CA ARG A 79 43.46 -13.56 15.30
C ARG A 79 42.27 -12.62 15.40
N GLU A 80 42.02 -11.86 14.38
CA GLU A 80 40.95 -10.85 14.29
C GLU A 80 39.54 -11.46 14.12
N ARG A 81 39.42 -12.72 13.72
CA ARG A 81 38.13 -13.38 13.48
C ARG A 81 37.46 -13.92 14.73
N ILE A 82 38.22 -14.10 15.83
CA ILE A 82 37.68 -14.51 17.11
C ILE A 82 38.08 -13.48 18.14
N ASP A 83 37.11 -12.68 18.58
CA ASP A 83 37.27 -11.75 19.70
C ASP A 83 37.01 -12.49 21.02
N GLY A 84 37.54 -11.99 22.12
CA GLY A 84 37.32 -12.67 23.40
C GLY A 84 37.92 -11.96 24.58
N THR A 85 37.25 -12.15 25.70
CA THR A 85 37.62 -11.77 27.06
C THR A 85 37.80 -13.01 27.89
N PRO A 86 38.32 -12.92 29.13
CA PRO A 86 38.35 -14.05 30.05
C PRO A 86 36.96 -14.67 30.36
N ALA A 87 35.88 -13.94 30.09
CA ALA A 87 34.50 -14.37 30.33
C ALA A 87 33.87 -15.12 29.16
N GLY A 88 34.34 -14.93 27.91
CA GLY A 88 33.75 -15.57 26.74
C GLY A 88 34.40 -15.16 25.43
N TYR A 89 33.96 -15.79 24.33
CA TYR A 89 34.45 -15.59 22.97
C TYR A 89 33.31 -15.37 22.00
N ARG A 90 33.58 -14.65 20.90
CA ARG A 90 32.64 -14.49 19.77
C ARG A 90 33.37 -14.55 18.43
N LEU A 91 32.66 -14.98 17.39
CA LEU A 91 33.10 -14.79 16.00
C LEU A 91 32.81 -13.37 15.55
N VAL A 92 33.78 -12.70 14.91
CA VAL A 92 33.61 -11.38 14.34
C VAL A 92 33.04 -11.53 12.93
N ALA A 93 31.85 -10.97 12.72
CA ALA A 93 31.05 -11.20 11.50
C ALA A 93 31.55 -10.47 10.24
N ALA A 94 32.51 -9.54 10.31
CA ALA A 94 32.87 -8.64 9.22
C ALA A 94 33.33 -9.34 7.91
N ASP A 95 33.94 -10.54 7.99
CA ASP A 95 34.43 -11.32 6.83
C ASP A 95 33.95 -12.79 6.90
N LEU A 96 32.78 -13.03 7.54
CA LEU A 96 32.31 -14.38 7.83
C LEU A 96 30.79 -14.45 7.67
N SER A 97 30.30 -15.49 6.98
CA SER A 97 28.86 -15.83 6.93
C SER A 97 28.63 -17.27 7.40
N THR A 98 27.44 -17.54 7.92
CA THR A 98 26.98 -18.90 8.21
C THR A 98 25.67 -19.17 7.48
N ASP A 99 25.52 -20.38 6.94
CA ASP A 99 24.30 -20.80 6.25
C ASP A 99 23.06 -20.75 7.18
N LEU A 100 23.25 -21.03 8.47
CA LEU A 100 22.19 -20.93 9.48
C LEU A 100 21.75 -19.46 9.69
N ALA A 101 22.71 -18.53 9.84
CA ALA A 101 22.36 -17.10 10.00
C ALA A 101 21.70 -16.55 8.72
N GLU A 102 22.21 -16.90 7.54
CA GLU A 102 21.59 -16.54 6.28
C GLU A 102 20.14 -17.05 6.16
N ALA A 103 19.90 -18.31 6.58
CA ALA A 103 18.56 -18.89 6.56
C ALA A 103 17.61 -18.18 7.55
N ILE A 104 18.08 -17.88 8.76
CA ILE A 104 17.31 -17.16 9.78
C ILE A 104 16.95 -15.75 9.28
N GLU A 105 17.92 -15.01 8.75
CA GLU A 105 17.68 -13.67 8.18
C GLU A 105 16.64 -13.70 7.05
N ARG A 106 16.66 -14.75 6.21
CA ARG A 106 15.66 -14.94 5.17
C ARG A 106 14.26 -15.17 5.73
N VAL A 107 14.12 -15.95 6.79
CA VAL A 107 12.82 -16.17 7.48
C VAL A 107 12.30 -14.84 8.03
N GLU A 108 13.14 -14.13 8.78
CA GLU A 108 12.75 -12.86 9.41
C GLU A 108 12.39 -11.79 8.37
N ARG A 109 13.12 -11.75 7.27
CA ARG A 109 12.80 -10.89 6.14
C ARG A 109 11.49 -11.30 5.47
N ALA A 110 11.25 -12.59 5.24
CA ALA A 110 10.01 -13.09 4.64
C ALA A 110 8.78 -12.76 5.52
N GLU A 111 8.89 -12.89 6.84
CA GLU A 111 7.83 -12.49 7.77
C GLU A 111 7.56 -10.98 7.75
N LEU A 112 8.61 -10.16 7.67
CA LEU A 112 8.49 -8.71 7.51
C LEU A 112 7.81 -8.35 6.19
N GLU A 113 8.20 -9.00 5.09
CA GLU A 113 7.61 -8.81 3.77
C GLU A 113 6.13 -9.25 3.73
N LEU A 114 5.80 -10.35 4.41
CA LEU A 114 4.41 -10.80 4.60
C LEU A 114 3.59 -9.73 5.32
N GLY A 115 4.12 -9.18 6.42
CA GLY A 115 3.48 -8.10 7.18
C GLY A 115 3.30 -6.81 6.38
N HIS A 116 4.16 -6.55 5.40
CA HIS A 116 4.05 -5.42 4.48
C HIS A 116 3.15 -5.69 3.25
N GLY A 117 2.52 -6.89 3.16
CA GLY A 117 1.69 -7.27 2.02
C GLY A 117 2.47 -7.62 0.75
N ARG A 118 3.80 -7.81 0.84
CA ARG A 118 4.65 -8.20 -0.29
C ARG A 118 4.73 -9.73 -0.41
N PHE A 119 3.58 -10.34 -0.68
CA PHE A 119 3.37 -11.79 -0.59
C PHE A 119 4.29 -12.61 -1.49
N ALA A 120 4.58 -12.16 -2.72
CA ALA A 120 5.47 -12.88 -3.63
C ALA A 120 6.91 -12.96 -3.10
N VAL A 121 7.42 -11.84 -2.55
CA VAL A 121 8.76 -11.79 -1.94
C VAL A 121 8.80 -12.66 -0.68
N ALA A 122 7.75 -12.57 0.15
CA ALA A 122 7.59 -13.39 1.35
C ALA A 122 7.56 -14.89 1.00
N ALA A 123 6.75 -15.30 0.02
CA ALA A 123 6.65 -16.70 -0.41
C ALA A 123 7.99 -17.24 -0.91
N THR A 124 8.66 -16.52 -1.84
CA THR A 124 9.97 -16.95 -2.38
C THR A 124 11.05 -16.99 -1.29
N GLY A 125 11.10 -15.98 -0.41
CA GLY A 125 12.03 -15.95 0.72
C GLY A 125 11.83 -17.11 1.68
N ALA A 126 10.58 -17.40 2.03
CA ALA A 126 10.19 -18.48 2.94
C ALA A 126 10.40 -19.87 2.30
N GLU A 127 10.11 -20.05 1.01
CA GLU A 127 10.39 -21.29 0.29
C GLU A 127 11.89 -21.62 0.30
N LEU A 128 12.74 -20.66 -0.07
CA LEU A 128 14.20 -20.83 -0.06
C LEU A 128 14.70 -21.12 1.35
N ALA A 129 14.21 -20.40 2.37
CA ALA A 129 14.58 -20.64 3.76
C ALA A 129 14.14 -22.03 4.26
N THR A 130 12.92 -22.48 3.89
CA THR A 130 12.42 -23.83 4.21
C THR A 130 13.30 -24.92 3.62
N GLY A 131 13.76 -24.72 2.37
CA GLY A 131 14.69 -25.66 1.70
C GLY A 131 16.08 -25.71 2.36
N MET A 132 16.57 -24.58 2.90
CA MET A 132 17.84 -24.53 3.64
C MET A 132 17.74 -25.17 5.04
N LEU A 133 16.64 -24.95 5.77
CA LEU A 133 16.43 -25.32 7.16
C LEU A 133 16.01 -26.79 7.34
N THR A 134 16.93 -27.73 7.05
CA THR A 134 16.66 -29.17 7.20
C THR A 134 17.22 -29.65 8.53
N ALA A 135 16.37 -29.73 9.57
CA ALA A 135 16.77 -30.02 10.95
C ALA A 135 17.51 -31.36 11.13
N ASP A 136 17.09 -32.40 10.39
CA ASP A 136 17.62 -33.75 10.50
C ASP A 136 19.07 -33.86 9.99
N VAL A 137 19.49 -32.91 9.14
CA VAL A 137 20.83 -32.87 8.55
C VAL A 137 21.74 -31.83 9.23
N ALA A 138 21.20 -30.94 10.06
CA ALA A 138 21.98 -29.91 10.75
C ALA A 138 23.00 -30.55 11.65
N LEU A 139 24.28 -30.14 11.50
CA LEU A 139 25.43 -30.74 12.19
C LEU A 139 25.48 -32.28 12.07
N SER A 140 25.13 -32.78 10.84
CA SER A 140 25.24 -34.22 10.58
C SER A 140 26.71 -34.65 10.70
N GLY A 141 26.94 -35.74 11.44
CA GLY A 141 28.29 -36.20 11.79
C GLY A 141 28.79 -35.79 13.18
N GLU A 142 28.10 -34.87 13.87
CA GLU A 142 28.28 -34.64 15.31
C GLU A 142 27.32 -35.55 16.09
N GLN A 143 27.76 -35.96 17.30
CA GLN A 143 26.89 -36.78 18.17
C GLN A 143 25.67 -35.94 18.61
N PRO A 144 24.46 -36.53 18.69
CA PRO A 144 23.24 -35.83 19.09
C PRO A 144 23.21 -35.61 20.61
N ASP A 145 24.08 -34.74 21.10
CA ASP A 145 24.12 -34.30 22.50
C ASP A 145 23.18 -33.12 22.77
N GLY A 146 23.21 -32.59 24.00
CA GLY A 146 22.34 -31.46 24.40
C GLY A 146 22.47 -30.24 23.49
N TRP A 147 23.70 -29.81 23.17
CA TRP A 147 23.93 -28.66 22.29
C TRP A 147 23.47 -28.89 20.84
N VAL A 148 23.87 -30.02 20.26
CA VAL A 148 23.43 -30.37 18.88
C VAL A 148 21.89 -30.46 18.79
N SER A 149 21.28 -31.04 19.83
CA SER A 149 19.83 -31.12 19.94
C SER A 149 19.18 -29.75 20.04
N ASP A 150 19.81 -28.79 20.74
CA ASP A 150 19.34 -27.41 20.85
C ASP A 150 19.42 -26.67 19.50
N VAL A 151 20.53 -26.84 18.77
CA VAL A 151 20.67 -26.30 17.40
C VAL A 151 19.59 -26.88 16.48
N ARG A 152 19.38 -28.19 16.49
CA ARG A 152 18.35 -28.86 15.69
C ARG A 152 16.93 -28.38 16.02
N ARG A 153 16.63 -28.19 17.32
CA ARG A 153 15.35 -27.60 17.75
C ARG A 153 15.17 -26.15 17.24
N ARG A 154 16.27 -25.37 17.27
CA ARG A 154 16.26 -24.00 16.70
C ARG A 154 16.02 -24.02 15.21
N VAL A 155 16.69 -24.88 14.45
CA VAL A 155 16.48 -25.06 13.01
C VAL A 155 15.05 -25.50 12.72
N ALA A 156 14.51 -26.47 13.46
CA ALA A 156 13.12 -26.93 13.32
C ALA A 156 12.12 -25.80 13.56
N ARG A 157 12.32 -24.97 14.60
CA ARG A 157 11.47 -23.81 14.90
C ARG A 157 11.48 -22.78 13.77
N TYR A 158 12.63 -22.42 13.22
CA TYR A 158 12.71 -21.46 12.11
C TYR A 158 12.13 -22.06 10.81
N ARG A 159 12.33 -23.37 10.58
CA ARG A 159 11.68 -24.07 9.46
C ARG A 159 10.16 -24.03 9.56
N HIS A 160 9.64 -24.24 10.77
CA HIS A 160 8.21 -24.14 11.03
C HIS A 160 7.67 -22.73 10.74
N ARG A 161 8.31 -21.68 11.30
CA ARG A 161 7.97 -20.28 11.01
C ARG A 161 8.01 -19.97 9.51
N SER A 162 9.02 -20.47 8.82
CA SER A 162 9.15 -20.32 7.38
C SER A 162 7.99 -20.97 6.62
N ARG A 163 7.54 -22.16 7.02
CA ARG A 163 6.39 -22.84 6.42
C ARG A 163 5.10 -22.07 6.65
N ILE A 164 4.85 -21.58 7.85
CA ILE A 164 3.68 -20.77 8.19
C ILE A 164 3.67 -19.49 7.31
N CYS A 165 4.79 -18.79 7.26
CA CYS A 165 4.94 -17.60 6.41
C CYS A 165 4.69 -17.91 4.92
N TRP A 166 5.27 -19.01 4.41
CA TRP A 166 5.09 -19.44 3.02
C TRP A 166 3.64 -19.82 2.71
N ALA A 167 2.99 -20.61 3.58
CA ALA A 167 1.60 -21.00 3.40
C ALA A 167 0.65 -19.79 3.46
N ALA A 168 0.85 -18.87 4.39
CA ALA A 168 0.09 -17.62 4.47
C ALA A 168 0.27 -16.76 3.20
N ALA A 169 1.52 -16.58 2.76
CA ALA A 169 1.80 -15.85 1.53
C ALA A 169 1.19 -16.52 0.29
N ALA A 170 1.22 -17.87 0.20
CA ALA A 170 0.63 -18.63 -0.88
C ALA A 170 -0.90 -18.47 -0.95
N LEU A 171 -1.59 -18.39 0.21
CA LEU A 171 -3.03 -18.10 0.27
C LEU A 171 -3.34 -16.72 -0.31
N GLU A 172 -2.54 -15.72 0.01
CA GLU A 172 -2.73 -14.36 -0.48
C GLU A 172 -2.38 -14.22 -1.97
N LEU A 173 -1.49 -15.07 -2.48
CA LEU A 173 -1.17 -15.17 -3.91
C LEU A 173 -2.20 -15.97 -4.72
N GLY A 174 -3.22 -16.54 -4.06
CA GLY A 174 -4.22 -17.36 -4.74
C GLY A 174 -3.71 -18.74 -5.15
N ALA A 175 -2.71 -19.29 -4.47
CA ALA A 175 -2.16 -20.63 -4.66
C ALA A 175 -2.57 -21.56 -3.49
N PRO A 176 -3.86 -21.91 -3.34
CA PRO A 176 -4.36 -22.64 -2.19
C PRO A 176 -3.77 -24.05 -2.06
N ASP A 177 -3.48 -24.73 -3.15
CA ASP A 177 -2.88 -26.07 -3.11
C ASP A 177 -1.48 -26.04 -2.52
N VAL A 178 -0.66 -25.03 -2.87
CA VAL A 178 0.68 -24.84 -2.28
C VAL A 178 0.56 -24.55 -0.78
N ALA A 179 -0.40 -23.72 -0.40
CA ALA A 179 -0.64 -23.41 1.01
C ALA A 179 -1.03 -24.65 1.81
N VAL A 180 -1.90 -25.49 1.25
CA VAL A 180 -2.31 -26.77 1.87
C VAL A 180 -1.11 -27.70 2.03
N ASP A 181 -0.30 -27.90 1.00
CA ASP A 181 0.86 -28.79 1.05
C ASP A 181 1.88 -28.34 2.10
N VAL A 182 2.20 -27.05 2.10
CA VAL A 182 3.20 -26.49 3.01
C VAL A 182 2.73 -26.47 4.46
N ALA A 183 1.47 -26.07 4.71
CA ALA A 183 0.90 -26.03 6.05
C ALA A 183 0.66 -27.45 6.59
N SER A 184 0.24 -28.41 5.75
CA SER A 184 0.13 -29.83 6.14
C SER A 184 1.48 -30.40 6.58
N ALA A 185 2.57 -30.07 5.89
CA ALA A 185 3.91 -30.46 6.31
C ALA A 185 4.35 -29.78 7.64
N ALA A 186 3.75 -28.67 8.06
CA ALA A 186 3.92 -28.12 9.40
C ALA A 186 3.13 -28.94 10.44
N LEU A 187 1.86 -29.29 10.15
CA LEU A 187 1.03 -30.16 10.99
C LEU A 187 1.59 -31.57 11.19
N ASP A 188 2.24 -32.15 10.16
CA ASP A 188 2.95 -33.43 10.29
C ASP A 188 4.05 -33.38 11.34
N THR A 189 4.62 -32.20 11.54
CA THR A 189 5.69 -31.96 12.52
C THR A 189 5.14 -31.63 13.91
N ASP A 190 4.06 -30.89 13.98
CA ASP A 190 3.34 -30.51 15.20
C ASP A 190 1.82 -30.60 14.98
N PRO A 191 1.19 -31.74 15.35
CA PRO A 191 -0.25 -31.96 15.19
C PRO A 191 -1.14 -31.04 16.06
N LEU A 192 -0.56 -30.30 17.00
CA LEU A 192 -1.27 -29.35 17.85
C LEU A 192 -1.22 -27.89 17.33
N ASP A 193 -0.55 -27.67 16.20
CA ASP A 193 -0.42 -26.34 15.63
C ASP A 193 -1.74 -25.85 15.01
N GLU A 194 -2.47 -25.07 15.80
CA GLU A 194 -3.73 -24.48 15.35
C GLU A 194 -3.58 -23.45 14.22
N GLU A 195 -2.44 -22.76 14.13
CA GLU A 195 -2.17 -21.80 13.06
C GLU A 195 -2.00 -22.50 11.71
N ALA A 196 -1.18 -23.55 11.70
CA ALA A 196 -1.02 -24.39 10.51
C ALA A 196 -2.37 -25.01 10.08
N CYS A 197 -3.16 -25.50 11.05
CA CYS A 197 -4.49 -26.05 10.75
C CYS A 197 -5.43 -25.02 10.12
N ARG A 198 -5.46 -23.78 10.62
CA ARG A 198 -6.26 -22.70 10.02
C ARG A 198 -5.84 -22.41 8.58
N LEU A 199 -4.53 -22.42 8.30
CA LEU A 199 -4.02 -22.24 6.93
C LEU A 199 -4.44 -23.41 6.02
N VAL A 200 -4.36 -24.67 6.49
CA VAL A 200 -4.85 -25.84 5.76
C VAL A 200 -6.36 -25.73 5.49
N MET A 201 -7.16 -25.44 6.50
CA MET A 201 -8.61 -25.29 6.36
C MET A 201 -8.96 -24.20 5.33
N THR A 202 -8.34 -23.04 5.45
CA THR A 202 -8.56 -21.92 4.51
C THR A 202 -8.14 -22.29 3.09
N GLY A 203 -6.99 -22.93 2.92
CA GLY A 203 -6.49 -23.39 1.65
C GLY A 203 -7.42 -24.42 0.99
N LEU A 204 -7.87 -25.42 1.75
CA LEU A 204 -8.78 -26.46 1.25
C LEU A 204 -10.14 -25.87 0.79
N VAL A 205 -10.67 -24.89 1.53
CA VAL A 205 -11.91 -24.21 1.11
C VAL A 205 -11.70 -23.38 -0.15
N ARG A 206 -10.61 -22.62 -0.23
CA ARG A 206 -10.26 -21.85 -1.44
C ARG A 206 -9.97 -22.76 -2.65
N ALA A 207 -9.51 -24.00 -2.41
CA ALA A 207 -9.35 -25.04 -3.42
C ALA A 207 -10.66 -25.78 -3.78
N GLY A 208 -11.80 -25.40 -3.20
CA GLY A 208 -13.09 -26.06 -3.45
C GLY A 208 -13.26 -27.41 -2.74
N ARG A 209 -12.53 -27.68 -1.66
CA ARG A 209 -12.50 -28.93 -0.89
C ARG A 209 -12.97 -28.74 0.58
N PRO A 210 -14.19 -28.24 0.82
CA PRO A 210 -14.66 -27.91 2.16
C PRO A 210 -14.82 -29.15 3.08
N ALA A 211 -15.09 -30.33 2.52
CA ALA A 211 -15.17 -31.57 3.29
C ALA A 211 -13.80 -31.96 3.90
N ASP A 212 -12.73 -31.75 3.15
CA ASP A 212 -11.37 -32.03 3.64
C ASP A 212 -10.95 -30.99 4.70
N ALA A 213 -11.41 -29.74 4.60
CA ALA A 213 -11.18 -28.72 5.61
C ALA A 213 -11.85 -29.10 6.96
N LEU A 214 -13.07 -29.67 6.91
CA LEU A 214 -13.74 -30.17 8.10
C LEU A 214 -12.97 -31.35 8.73
N ALA A 215 -12.48 -32.27 7.90
CA ALA A 215 -11.68 -33.39 8.36
C ALA A 215 -10.36 -32.96 9.02
N ALA A 216 -9.71 -31.91 8.48
CA ALA A 216 -8.52 -31.32 9.08
C ALA A 216 -8.81 -30.72 10.47
N TYR A 217 -9.94 -30.02 10.64
CA TYR A 217 -10.37 -29.52 11.94
C TYR A 217 -10.67 -30.68 12.93
N GLU A 218 -11.36 -31.69 12.51
CA GLU A 218 -11.71 -32.87 13.36
C GLU A 218 -10.45 -33.59 13.83
N ALA A 219 -9.46 -33.73 12.98
CA ALA A 219 -8.17 -34.31 13.34
C ALA A 219 -7.42 -33.46 14.40
N LEU A 220 -7.38 -32.13 14.22
CA LEU A 220 -6.79 -31.22 15.21
C LEU A 220 -7.59 -31.27 16.53
N ALA A 221 -8.91 -31.21 16.49
CA ALA A 221 -9.76 -31.21 17.70
C ALA A 221 -9.57 -32.50 18.50
N ALA A 222 -9.45 -33.64 17.82
CA ALA A 222 -9.15 -34.91 18.47
C ALA A 222 -7.78 -34.89 19.14
N ALA A 223 -6.74 -34.41 18.44
CA ALA A 223 -5.37 -34.32 18.96
C ALA A 223 -5.28 -33.38 20.19
N VAL A 224 -5.91 -32.20 20.12
CA VAL A 224 -5.94 -31.20 21.20
C VAL A 224 -6.69 -31.76 22.42
N SER A 225 -7.86 -32.42 22.20
CA SER A 225 -8.62 -33.04 23.27
C SER A 225 -7.86 -34.18 23.92
N GLU A 226 -7.20 -35.06 23.15
CA GLU A 226 -6.45 -36.21 23.67
C GLU A 226 -5.18 -35.78 24.43
N GLN A 227 -4.44 -34.80 23.95
CA GLN A 227 -3.14 -34.43 24.54
C GLN A 227 -3.22 -33.31 25.58
N LEU A 228 -4.19 -32.37 25.42
CA LEU A 228 -4.30 -31.21 26.29
C LEU A 228 -5.59 -31.20 27.13
N GLY A 229 -6.57 -32.05 26.82
CA GLY A 229 -7.85 -32.15 27.55
C GLY A 229 -8.75 -30.91 27.39
N CYS A 230 -8.57 -30.13 26.33
CA CYS A 230 -9.34 -28.91 26.05
C CYS A 230 -9.86 -28.92 24.61
N ASP A 231 -10.72 -27.95 24.28
CA ASP A 231 -11.17 -27.71 22.92
C ASP A 231 -10.13 -26.82 22.17
N PRO A 232 -10.13 -26.83 20.81
CA PRO A 232 -9.38 -25.89 20.01
C PRO A 232 -9.68 -24.42 20.36
N SER A 233 -8.74 -23.53 20.11
CA SER A 233 -8.84 -22.10 20.44
C SER A 233 -10.09 -21.44 19.84
N PRO A 234 -10.59 -20.35 20.42
CA PRO A 234 -11.74 -19.62 19.87
C PRO A 234 -11.54 -19.18 18.42
N ALA A 235 -10.30 -18.84 18.02
CA ALA A 235 -9.97 -18.45 16.65
C ALA A 235 -10.16 -19.60 15.65
N THR A 236 -9.74 -20.81 15.99
CA THR A 236 -9.90 -22.00 15.15
C THR A 236 -11.37 -22.45 15.08
N ARG A 237 -12.11 -22.35 16.18
CA ARG A 237 -13.56 -22.62 16.21
C ARG A 237 -14.33 -21.58 15.39
N ALA A 238 -14.00 -20.30 15.50
CA ALA A 238 -14.64 -19.25 14.72
C ALA A 238 -14.44 -19.46 13.21
N LEU A 239 -13.24 -19.86 12.78
CA LEU A 239 -12.98 -20.21 11.38
C LEU A 239 -13.85 -21.41 10.94
N LEU A 240 -14.01 -22.44 11.79
CA LEU A 240 -14.90 -23.55 11.48
C LEU A 240 -16.35 -23.08 11.30
N ASP A 241 -16.83 -22.22 12.20
CA ASP A 241 -18.21 -21.68 12.13
C ASP A 241 -18.38 -20.83 10.87
N GLU A 242 -17.38 -20.03 10.50
CA GLU A 242 -17.36 -19.27 9.26
C GLU A 242 -17.39 -20.19 8.02
N LEU A 243 -16.62 -21.29 8.03
CA LEU A 243 -16.55 -22.26 6.94
C LEU A 243 -17.80 -23.14 6.85
N ARG A 244 -18.47 -23.41 7.97
CA ARG A 244 -19.75 -24.14 8.00
C ARG A 244 -20.88 -23.27 7.45
N GLY A 245 -20.75 -21.94 7.49
CA GLY A 245 -21.87 -21.02 7.23
C GLY A 245 -22.96 -21.16 8.31
N PRO A 246 -23.99 -20.31 8.33
CA PRO A 246 -25.14 -20.55 9.19
C PRO A 246 -25.72 -21.93 8.87
N THR A 247 -25.81 -22.79 9.90
CA THR A 247 -26.33 -24.18 9.81
C THR A 247 -27.62 -24.15 9.03
N PRO A 248 -27.76 -24.85 7.88
CA PRO A 248 -29.05 -24.97 7.24
C PRO A 248 -29.92 -25.77 8.18
N THR A 249 -30.93 -25.16 8.78
CA THR A 249 -32.10 -25.89 9.23
C THR A 249 -32.68 -26.54 8.00
N ASP A 250 -32.86 -27.86 8.04
CA ASP A 250 -33.44 -28.66 6.98
C ASP A 250 -34.64 -27.95 6.33
N GLY A 251 -34.48 -27.46 5.12
CA GLY A 251 -35.58 -26.91 4.35
C GLY A 251 -35.30 -25.60 3.59
N ASP A 252 -34.11 -24.95 3.72
CA ASP A 252 -33.85 -23.71 2.96
C ASP A 252 -32.97 -23.99 1.74
N PRO A 253 -33.49 -23.76 0.51
CA PRO A 253 -32.66 -23.85 -0.70
C PRO A 253 -31.60 -22.79 -0.61
N ALA A 254 -30.36 -23.12 -1.05
CA ALA A 254 -29.22 -22.21 -1.13
C ALA A 254 -29.67 -20.77 -1.43
N VAL A 255 -29.46 -19.84 -0.46
CA VAL A 255 -29.87 -18.45 -0.58
C VAL A 255 -29.19 -17.87 -1.81
N ALA A 256 -29.93 -17.88 -2.91
CA ALA A 256 -29.54 -17.06 -4.06
C ALA A 256 -29.43 -15.63 -3.55
N PRO A 257 -28.36 -14.89 -3.88
CA PRO A 257 -28.21 -13.51 -3.41
C PRO A 257 -29.50 -12.76 -3.73
N GLU A 258 -30.05 -12.08 -2.71
CA GLU A 258 -31.35 -11.42 -2.82
C GLU A 258 -31.41 -10.60 -4.11
N PRO A 259 -32.40 -10.80 -4.99
CA PRO A 259 -32.50 -10.07 -6.23
C PRO A 259 -32.63 -8.58 -5.89
N ILE A 260 -31.81 -7.73 -6.54
CA ILE A 260 -31.97 -6.29 -6.44
C ILE A 260 -33.38 -5.93 -6.92
N VAL A 261 -34.05 -4.99 -6.26
CA VAL A 261 -35.43 -4.64 -6.56
C VAL A 261 -35.46 -3.40 -7.43
N GLY A 262 -36.27 -3.41 -8.50
CA GLY A 262 -36.55 -2.24 -9.33
C GLY A 262 -35.38 -1.72 -10.16
N ARG A 263 -34.41 -2.60 -10.53
CA ARG A 263 -33.21 -2.25 -11.29
C ARG A 263 -32.93 -3.23 -12.45
N ASP A 264 -33.95 -3.94 -12.89
CA ASP A 264 -33.79 -4.96 -13.93
C ASP A 264 -33.39 -4.33 -15.27
N ALA A 265 -33.90 -3.16 -15.61
CA ALA A 265 -33.60 -2.45 -16.86
C ALA A 265 -32.11 -2.01 -16.91
N GLU A 266 -31.59 -1.49 -15.80
CA GLU A 266 -30.20 -1.07 -15.67
C GLU A 266 -29.24 -2.28 -15.67
N LEU A 267 -29.61 -3.36 -14.97
CA LEU A 267 -28.85 -4.62 -15.02
C LEU A 267 -28.79 -5.18 -16.44
N ASP A 268 -29.89 -5.12 -17.20
CA ASP A 268 -29.93 -5.60 -18.56
C ASP A 268 -29.05 -4.75 -19.50
N VAL A 269 -28.90 -3.44 -19.24
CA VAL A 269 -27.91 -2.62 -19.96
C VAL A 269 -26.51 -3.13 -19.68
N LEU A 270 -26.15 -3.33 -18.42
CA LEU A 270 -24.82 -3.87 -18.03
C LEU A 270 -24.57 -5.26 -18.63
N ARG A 271 -25.55 -6.14 -18.59
CA ARG A 271 -25.45 -7.49 -19.18
C ARG A 271 -25.24 -7.46 -20.70
N ARG A 272 -25.92 -6.58 -21.43
CA ARG A 272 -25.71 -6.42 -22.87
C ARG A 272 -24.31 -5.90 -23.18
N GLN A 273 -23.81 -4.93 -22.41
CA GLN A 273 -22.45 -4.42 -22.58
C GLN A 273 -21.40 -5.47 -22.25
N TRP A 274 -21.65 -6.27 -21.21
CA TRP A 274 -20.79 -7.39 -20.87
C TRP A 274 -20.73 -8.45 -21.96
N ALA A 275 -21.85 -8.85 -22.52
CA ALA A 275 -21.90 -9.82 -23.61
C ALA A 275 -21.03 -9.36 -24.81
N ARG A 276 -21.13 -8.07 -25.18
CA ARG A 276 -20.29 -7.47 -26.22
C ARG A 276 -18.81 -7.48 -25.86
N ALA A 277 -18.51 -7.16 -24.59
CA ALA A 277 -17.14 -7.17 -24.09
C ALA A 277 -16.56 -8.59 -24.09
N ALA A 278 -17.32 -9.57 -23.62
CA ALA A 278 -16.93 -10.98 -23.61
C ALA A 278 -16.68 -11.52 -25.03
N ASP A 279 -17.42 -11.03 -26.03
CA ASP A 279 -17.20 -11.31 -27.45
C ASP A 279 -15.97 -10.58 -28.05
N GLY A 280 -15.20 -9.85 -27.23
CA GLY A 280 -13.95 -9.18 -27.60
C GLY A 280 -14.05 -7.70 -27.95
N THR A 281 -15.24 -7.06 -27.85
CA THR A 281 -15.42 -5.63 -28.09
C THR A 281 -15.33 -4.88 -26.75
N PRO A 282 -14.22 -4.15 -26.45
CA PRO A 282 -14.08 -3.46 -25.18
C PRO A 282 -15.19 -2.43 -24.98
N GLY A 283 -15.61 -2.26 -23.71
CA GLY A 283 -16.67 -1.33 -23.37
C GLY A 283 -16.39 -0.52 -22.12
N LEU A 284 -17.00 0.67 -22.05
CA LEU A 284 -17.01 1.50 -20.84
C LEU A 284 -18.45 1.96 -20.56
N VAL A 285 -18.92 1.72 -19.35
CA VAL A 285 -20.23 2.15 -18.87
C VAL A 285 -20.06 3.10 -17.69
N VAL A 286 -20.75 4.24 -17.75
CA VAL A 286 -20.80 5.19 -16.63
C VAL A 286 -22.18 5.10 -15.97
N VAL A 287 -22.18 4.96 -14.63
CA VAL A 287 -23.38 4.90 -13.80
C VAL A 287 -23.41 6.14 -12.91
N THR A 288 -24.36 7.04 -13.17
CA THR A 288 -24.53 8.27 -12.40
C THR A 288 -25.78 8.23 -11.54
N GLY A 289 -25.89 9.13 -10.59
CA GLY A 289 -27.09 9.30 -9.75
C GLY A 289 -26.75 9.89 -8.38
N ASP A 290 -27.77 10.28 -7.64
CA ASP A 290 -27.64 10.91 -6.33
C ASP A 290 -27.09 9.97 -5.23
N GLY A 291 -26.65 10.55 -4.13
CA GLY A 291 -26.20 9.79 -2.96
C GLY A 291 -27.32 8.89 -2.42
N GLY A 292 -27.00 7.59 -2.19
CA GLY A 292 -27.96 6.63 -1.64
C GLY A 292 -28.96 6.04 -2.64
N VAL A 293 -28.84 6.33 -3.96
CA VAL A 293 -29.72 5.81 -5.00
C VAL A 293 -29.47 4.35 -5.39
N GLY A 294 -28.39 3.76 -4.86
CA GLY A 294 -28.08 2.35 -5.05
C GLY A 294 -27.07 2.04 -6.17
N ARG A 295 -26.20 2.99 -6.55
CA ARG A 295 -25.15 2.80 -7.56
C ARG A 295 -24.21 1.62 -7.24
N SER A 296 -23.58 1.66 -6.07
CA SER A 296 -22.67 0.59 -5.63
C SER A 296 -23.38 -0.76 -5.55
N THR A 297 -24.64 -0.79 -5.03
CA THR A 297 -25.43 -2.02 -4.96
C THR A 297 -25.71 -2.63 -6.33
N LEU A 298 -25.98 -1.79 -7.35
CA LEU A 298 -26.17 -2.24 -8.73
C LEU A 298 -24.87 -2.85 -9.30
N VAL A 299 -23.74 -2.13 -9.12
CA VAL A 299 -22.45 -2.55 -9.65
C VAL A 299 -21.92 -3.79 -8.93
N ASP A 300 -22.03 -3.85 -7.59
CA ASP A 300 -21.67 -5.03 -6.78
C ASP A 300 -22.45 -6.27 -7.23
N ARG A 301 -23.78 -6.12 -7.40
CA ARG A 301 -24.63 -7.19 -7.86
C ARG A 301 -24.24 -7.72 -9.22
N PHE A 302 -23.98 -6.80 -10.15
CA PHE A 302 -23.52 -7.15 -11.49
C PHE A 302 -22.13 -7.82 -11.46
N ALA A 303 -21.20 -7.28 -10.66
CA ALA A 303 -19.85 -7.85 -10.46
C ALA A 303 -19.91 -9.28 -9.91
N ASP A 304 -20.78 -9.53 -8.94
CA ASP A 304 -21.01 -10.86 -8.35
C ASP A 304 -21.59 -11.86 -9.37
N GLU A 305 -22.47 -11.38 -10.25
CA GLU A 305 -23.01 -12.22 -11.33
C GLU A 305 -21.90 -12.64 -12.30
N GLN A 306 -21.02 -11.68 -12.70
CA GLN A 306 -19.94 -11.98 -13.63
C GLN A 306 -18.81 -12.82 -12.98
N ARG A 307 -18.53 -12.62 -11.69
CA ARG A 307 -17.57 -13.44 -10.93
C ARG A 307 -17.99 -14.91 -10.90
N ARG A 308 -19.31 -15.17 -10.67
CA ARG A 308 -19.86 -16.54 -10.75
C ARG A 308 -19.85 -17.10 -12.17
N GLY A 309 -19.89 -16.25 -13.17
CA GLY A 309 -19.71 -16.60 -14.60
C GLY A 309 -18.24 -16.87 -15.00
N GLY A 310 -17.29 -16.83 -14.07
CA GLY A 310 -15.86 -17.09 -14.33
C GLY A 310 -15.04 -15.89 -14.82
N ALA A 311 -15.60 -14.68 -14.82
CA ALA A 311 -14.89 -13.46 -15.18
C ALA A 311 -13.87 -13.06 -14.09
N LEU A 312 -12.79 -12.41 -14.50
CA LEU A 312 -11.89 -11.71 -13.58
C LEU A 312 -12.50 -10.35 -13.25
N VAL A 313 -12.90 -10.15 -11.99
CA VAL A 313 -13.46 -8.89 -11.52
C VAL A 313 -12.40 -8.14 -10.70
N LEU A 314 -12.05 -6.94 -11.15
CA LEU A 314 -11.12 -6.02 -10.49
C LEU A 314 -11.89 -4.79 -10.03
N SER A 315 -12.01 -4.59 -8.73
CA SER A 315 -12.79 -3.49 -8.13
C SER A 315 -11.90 -2.54 -7.35
N VAL A 316 -12.15 -1.25 -7.52
CA VAL A 316 -11.53 -0.19 -6.73
C VAL A 316 -12.55 0.89 -6.42
N ALA A 317 -12.47 1.48 -5.22
CA ALA A 317 -13.25 2.65 -4.84
C ALA A 317 -12.31 3.87 -4.76
N CYS A 318 -12.71 4.97 -5.41
CA CYS A 318 -11.99 6.24 -5.29
C CYS A 318 -12.43 6.96 -4.02
N HIS A 319 -11.48 7.43 -3.25
CA HIS A 319 -11.74 8.19 -2.03
C HIS A 319 -11.34 9.65 -2.24
N GLU A 320 -12.12 10.58 -1.70
CA GLU A 320 -11.76 12.01 -1.71
C GLU A 320 -10.34 12.22 -1.19
N ALA A 321 -9.95 11.33 -0.32
CA ALA A 321 -8.65 11.20 0.31
C ALA A 321 -7.51 11.02 -0.68
N GLU A 322 -7.72 10.32 -1.75
CA GLU A 322 -6.71 9.85 -2.68
C GLU A 322 -6.76 10.58 -4.01
N ARG A 323 -7.64 11.60 -4.12
CA ARG A 323 -7.92 12.34 -5.37
C ARG A 323 -6.67 12.94 -6.02
N SER A 324 -5.69 13.31 -5.21
CA SER A 324 -4.45 13.92 -5.70
C SER A 324 -3.29 12.93 -5.81
N LEU A 325 -3.51 11.65 -5.48
CA LEU A 325 -2.50 10.62 -5.71
C LEU A 325 -2.48 10.24 -7.19
N TYR A 326 -1.28 10.32 -7.76
CA TYR A 326 -1.07 10.03 -9.16
C TYR A 326 -1.41 8.59 -9.51
N LEU A 327 -2.44 8.39 -10.36
CA LEU A 327 -2.91 7.09 -10.86
C LEU A 327 -3.25 6.05 -9.77
N GLU A 328 -3.44 6.44 -8.50
CA GLU A 328 -3.64 5.50 -7.39
C GLU A 328 -4.74 4.46 -7.64
N PRO A 329 -5.95 4.80 -8.18
CA PRO A 329 -6.94 3.77 -8.49
C PRO A 329 -6.44 2.73 -9.49
N LEU A 330 -5.60 3.12 -10.45
CA LEU A 330 -5.02 2.18 -11.43
C LEU A 330 -3.93 1.31 -10.80
N VAL A 331 -3.11 1.88 -9.92
CA VAL A 331 -2.13 1.15 -9.11
C VAL A 331 -2.83 0.07 -8.30
N GLN A 332 -3.94 0.42 -7.62
CA GLN A 332 -4.75 -0.54 -6.86
C GLN A 332 -5.37 -1.62 -7.75
N LEU A 333 -5.84 -1.29 -8.96
CA LEU A 333 -6.34 -2.28 -9.92
C LEU A 333 -5.25 -3.25 -10.35
N VAL A 334 -4.05 -2.76 -10.65
CA VAL A 334 -2.91 -3.63 -10.99
C VAL A 334 -2.55 -4.52 -9.80
N ARG A 335 -2.47 -3.98 -8.59
CA ARG A 335 -2.26 -4.77 -7.36
C ARG A 335 -3.33 -5.83 -7.17
N ALA A 336 -4.61 -5.50 -7.40
CA ALA A 336 -5.71 -6.46 -7.32
C ALA A 336 -5.60 -7.56 -8.38
N ALA A 337 -5.09 -7.25 -9.56
CA ALA A 337 -4.81 -8.24 -10.60
C ALA A 337 -3.62 -9.14 -10.23
N LEU A 338 -2.52 -8.55 -9.72
CA LEU A 338 -1.32 -9.28 -9.30
C LEU A 338 -1.62 -10.31 -8.20
N ARG A 339 -2.56 -10.01 -7.30
CA ARG A 339 -3.02 -10.98 -6.27
C ARG A 339 -3.79 -12.19 -6.85
N ARG A 340 -4.16 -12.17 -8.14
CA ARG A 340 -5.00 -13.20 -8.80
C ARG A 340 -4.35 -13.83 -10.03
N VAL A 341 -3.10 -13.50 -10.29
CA VAL A 341 -2.29 -13.99 -11.41
C VAL A 341 -1.04 -14.64 -10.84
N ASP A 342 -0.63 -15.77 -11.42
CA ASP A 342 0.62 -16.42 -11.03
C ASP A 342 1.80 -15.45 -11.24
N PRO A 343 2.72 -15.28 -10.28
CA PRO A 343 3.90 -14.44 -10.45
C PRO A 343 4.72 -14.74 -11.71
N ALA A 344 4.77 -16.00 -12.16
CA ALA A 344 5.43 -16.39 -13.40
C ALA A 344 4.74 -15.81 -14.64
N ASP A 345 3.42 -15.63 -14.59
CA ASP A 345 2.64 -15.04 -15.68
C ASP A 345 2.75 -13.52 -15.74
N VAL A 346 3.06 -12.85 -14.61
CA VAL A 346 3.23 -11.40 -14.56
C VAL A 346 4.30 -10.93 -15.53
N LEU A 347 5.42 -11.63 -15.61
CA LEU A 347 6.51 -11.32 -16.56
C LEU A 347 6.04 -11.42 -18.01
N THR A 348 5.25 -12.43 -18.33
CA THR A 348 4.66 -12.64 -19.66
C THR A 348 3.62 -11.57 -19.97
N LEU A 349 2.76 -11.24 -18.99
CA LEU A 349 1.70 -10.22 -19.12
C LEU A 349 2.27 -8.80 -19.19
N ALA A 350 3.34 -8.49 -18.49
CA ALA A 350 4.01 -7.20 -18.58
C ALA A 350 4.84 -7.08 -19.90
N GLY A 351 5.54 -8.16 -20.30
CA GLY A 351 6.35 -8.19 -21.51
C GLY A 351 7.40 -7.07 -21.55
N SER A 352 7.57 -6.42 -22.70
CA SER A 352 8.51 -5.28 -22.87
C SER A 352 8.18 -4.03 -22.03
N ARG A 353 6.99 -3.97 -21.43
CA ARG A 353 6.51 -2.86 -20.61
C ARG A 353 6.77 -3.04 -19.12
N LEU A 354 7.50 -4.09 -18.76
CA LEU A 354 7.75 -4.48 -17.37
C LEU A 354 8.37 -3.36 -16.54
N GLY A 355 9.38 -2.66 -17.07
CA GLY A 355 10.03 -1.52 -16.41
C GLY A 355 9.08 -0.35 -16.12
N ALA A 356 8.20 -0.01 -17.07
CA ALA A 356 7.22 1.04 -16.89
C ALA A 356 6.11 0.63 -15.91
N LEU A 357 5.70 -0.65 -15.91
CA LEU A 357 4.76 -1.19 -14.94
C LEU A 357 5.35 -1.22 -13.53
N ALA A 358 6.63 -1.53 -13.38
CA ALA A 358 7.36 -1.50 -12.12
C ALA A 358 7.51 -0.09 -11.53
N GLN A 359 7.55 0.93 -12.37
CA GLN A 359 7.51 2.32 -11.89
C GLN A 359 6.14 2.72 -11.38
N LEU A 360 5.08 2.22 -12.02
CA LEU A 360 3.70 2.44 -11.59
C LEU A 360 3.38 1.65 -10.30
N VAL A 361 3.85 0.41 -10.24
CA VAL A 361 3.63 -0.54 -9.13
C VAL A 361 4.98 -1.12 -8.72
N PRO A 362 5.66 -0.53 -7.71
CA PRO A 362 7.01 -0.93 -7.31
C PRO A 362 7.16 -2.42 -6.99
N GLU A 363 6.11 -3.06 -6.52
CA GLU A 363 6.07 -4.50 -6.22
C GLU A 363 6.33 -5.38 -7.46
N VAL A 364 6.05 -4.87 -8.66
CA VAL A 364 6.42 -5.55 -9.91
C VAL A 364 7.92 -5.51 -10.14
N GLY A 365 8.61 -4.45 -9.68
CA GLY A 365 10.06 -4.32 -9.75
C GLY A 365 10.79 -5.36 -8.90
N ASP A 366 10.19 -5.76 -7.77
CA ASP A 366 10.75 -6.77 -6.87
C ASP A 366 10.73 -8.18 -7.49
N LEU A 367 9.86 -8.43 -8.48
CA LEU A 367 9.78 -9.69 -9.24
C LEU A 367 10.88 -9.80 -10.30
N VAL A 368 11.61 -8.72 -10.58
CA VAL A 368 12.60 -8.67 -11.65
C VAL A 368 13.97 -8.36 -11.05
N ALA A 369 14.92 -9.27 -11.19
CA ALA A 369 16.33 -8.97 -10.90
C ALA A 369 16.75 -7.78 -11.79
N ALA A 370 17.19 -6.70 -11.16
CA ALA A 370 17.68 -5.43 -11.72
C ALA A 370 17.95 -5.48 -13.25
N THR A 371 16.95 -5.22 -14.05
CA THR A 371 17.17 -4.85 -15.44
C THR A 371 17.54 -3.38 -15.47
N ASP A 372 18.65 -3.03 -16.13
CA ASP A 372 19.06 -1.65 -16.39
C ASP A 372 17.92 -0.93 -17.17
N TYR A 373 17.00 -0.31 -16.42
CA TYR A 373 15.97 0.55 -16.99
C TYR A 373 16.52 1.97 -17.03
N GLU A 374 16.94 2.41 -18.21
CA GLU A 374 17.31 3.80 -18.44
C GLU A 374 16.07 4.68 -18.30
N ARG A 375 16.08 5.61 -17.33
CA ARG A 375 15.04 6.62 -17.19
C ARG A 375 15.03 7.50 -18.44
N ALA A 376 13.86 7.61 -19.07
CA ALA A 376 13.65 8.49 -20.22
C ALA A 376 13.20 9.88 -19.76
N ASP A 377 12.96 10.76 -20.76
CA ASP A 377 12.33 12.07 -20.57
C ASP A 377 10.98 11.91 -19.82
N PRO A 378 10.66 12.80 -18.87
CA PRO A 378 9.43 12.79 -18.06
C PRO A 378 8.12 12.60 -18.82
N GLU A 379 7.96 13.29 -19.95
CA GLU A 379 6.75 13.16 -20.76
C GLU A 379 6.63 11.78 -21.42
N LEU A 380 7.75 11.17 -21.80
CA LEU A 380 7.81 9.81 -22.28
C LEU A 380 7.49 8.78 -21.18
N GLU A 381 7.91 9.03 -19.96
CA GLU A 381 7.64 8.14 -18.80
C GLU A 381 6.14 8.09 -18.47
N HIS A 382 5.44 9.23 -18.48
CA HIS A 382 3.99 9.26 -18.30
C HIS A 382 3.27 8.43 -19.36
N GLY A 383 3.60 8.65 -20.64
CA GLY A 383 3.01 7.88 -21.75
C GLY A 383 3.31 6.37 -21.65
N ARG A 384 4.53 6.00 -21.21
CA ARG A 384 4.91 4.61 -20.99
C ARG A 384 4.13 3.94 -19.87
N ALA A 385 3.85 4.66 -18.77
CA ALA A 385 3.04 4.15 -17.66
C ALA A 385 1.60 3.86 -18.09
N LEU A 386 0.99 4.77 -18.88
CA LEU A 386 -0.35 4.57 -19.44
C LEU A 386 -0.40 3.37 -20.41
N ASP A 387 0.58 3.26 -21.31
CA ASP A 387 0.72 2.15 -22.24
C ASP A 387 0.97 0.82 -21.51
N ALA A 388 1.76 0.83 -20.42
CA ALA A 388 1.99 -0.36 -19.61
C ALA A 388 0.71 -0.83 -18.92
N PHE A 389 -0.07 0.07 -18.33
CA PHE A 389 -1.37 -0.25 -17.74
C PHE A 389 -2.36 -0.81 -18.76
N ALA A 390 -2.57 -0.11 -19.87
CA ALA A 390 -3.48 -0.53 -20.93
C ALA A 390 -3.07 -1.88 -21.53
N GLY A 391 -1.78 -2.07 -21.81
CA GLY A 391 -1.23 -3.30 -22.35
C GLY A 391 -1.27 -4.47 -21.38
N PHE A 392 -1.11 -4.24 -20.07
CA PHE A 392 -1.23 -5.27 -19.06
C PHE A 392 -2.66 -5.81 -18.98
N LEU A 393 -3.67 -4.94 -18.85
CA LEU A 393 -5.07 -5.35 -18.82
C LEU A 393 -5.52 -6.03 -20.12
N ALA A 394 -5.05 -5.53 -21.27
CA ALA A 394 -5.35 -6.15 -22.56
C ALA A 394 -4.82 -7.59 -22.67
N ARG A 395 -3.61 -7.85 -22.19
CA ARG A 395 -3.06 -9.21 -22.16
C ARG A 395 -3.71 -10.09 -21.11
N LEU A 396 -4.03 -9.52 -19.94
CA LEU A 396 -4.77 -10.22 -18.89
C LEU A 396 -6.13 -10.69 -19.39
N SER A 397 -6.83 -9.86 -20.17
CA SER A 397 -8.13 -10.19 -20.75
C SER A 397 -8.07 -11.30 -21.81
N ALA A 398 -6.91 -11.55 -22.41
CA ALA A 398 -6.75 -12.64 -23.36
C ALA A 398 -6.86 -14.04 -22.71
N THR A 399 -6.69 -14.16 -21.41
CA THR A 399 -6.82 -15.43 -20.66
C THR A 399 -8.26 -15.69 -20.23
N ARG A 400 -8.97 -14.64 -19.82
CA ARG A 400 -10.38 -14.66 -19.40
C ARG A 400 -10.98 -13.26 -19.45
N PRO A 401 -12.30 -13.07 -19.70
CA PRO A 401 -12.91 -11.75 -19.73
C PRO A 401 -12.70 -10.99 -18.39
N VAL A 402 -12.39 -9.71 -18.49
CA VAL A 402 -12.08 -8.83 -17.36
C VAL A 402 -13.20 -7.80 -17.17
N LEU A 403 -13.74 -7.73 -15.97
CA LEU A 403 -14.61 -6.65 -15.51
C LEU A 403 -13.83 -5.75 -14.55
N VAL A 404 -13.70 -4.47 -14.89
CA VAL A 404 -13.12 -3.45 -14.03
C VAL A 404 -14.24 -2.60 -13.45
N THR A 405 -14.33 -2.42 -12.14
CA THR A 405 -15.27 -1.50 -11.50
C THR A 405 -14.52 -0.41 -10.75
N ILE A 406 -14.88 0.85 -11.03
CA ILE A 406 -14.29 2.03 -10.38
C ILE A 406 -15.43 2.81 -9.73
N GLU A 407 -15.50 2.73 -8.40
CA GLU A 407 -16.55 3.41 -7.66
C GLU A 407 -16.17 4.84 -7.29
N ASP A 408 -17.18 5.71 -7.24
CA ASP A 408 -17.08 7.11 -6.82
C ASP A 408 -15.98 7.91 -7.57
N ALA A 409 -15.93 7.76 -8.89
CA ALA A 409 -14.92 8.37 -9.76
C ALA A 409 -14.88 9.92 -9.71
N HIS A 410 -15.87 10.58 -9.10
CA HIS A 410 -15.80 12.02 -8.80
C HIS A 410 -14.68 12.37 -7.80
N HIS A 411 -14.15 11.36 -7.11
CA HIS A 411 -12.96 11.46 -6.29
C HIS A 411 -11.68 11.01 -7.04
N ALA A 412 -11.78 10.49 -8.25
CA ALA A 412 -10.61 10.18 -9.07
C ALA A 412 -9.88 11.45 -9.52
N GLY A 413 -8.54 11.41 -9.54
CA GLY A 413 -7.71 12.46 -10.12
C GLY A 413 -7.89 12.55 -11.66
N ARG A 414 -7.55 13.70 -12.23
CA ARG A 414 -7.62 13.91 -13.70
C ARG A 414 -6.75 12.94 -14.48
N SER A 415 -5.59 12.59 -13.93
CA SER A 415 -4.67 11.58 -14.49
C SER A 415 -5.32 10.21 -14.60
N THR A 416 -6.13 9.78 -13.63
CA THR A 416 -6.88 8.52 -13.70
C THR A 416 -7.92 8.53 -14.81
N ILE A 417 -8.69 9.62 -14.94
CA ILE A 417 -9.66 9.78 -16.04
C ILE A 417 -8.95 9.81 -17.40
N GLY A 418 -7.82 10.53 -17.50
CA GLY A 418 -6.98 10.57 -18.69
C GLY A 418 -6.44 9.19 -19.10
N ALA A 419 -6.03 8.40 -18.12
CA ALA A 419 -5.53 7.03 -18.35
C ALA A 419 -6.64 6.08 -18.84
N LEU A 420 -7.85 6.19 -18.31
CA LEU A 420 -9.01 5.43 -18.81
C LEU A 420 -9.35 5.81 -20.26
N LEU A 421 -9.33 7.12 -20.59
CA LEU A 421 -9.50 7.59 -21.96
C LEU A 421 -8.44 7.00 -22.90
N PHE A 422 -7.19 7.02 -22.49
CA PHE A 422 -6.08 6.45 -23.23
C PHE A 422 -6.28 4.95 -23.45
N ALA A 423 -6.53 4.18 -22.39
CA ALA A 423 -6.73 2.74 -22.45
C ALA A 423 -7.90 2.36 -23.38
N MET A 424 -9.04 3.05 -23.27
CA MET A 424 -10.20 2.79 -24.14
C MET A 424 -9.89 3.07 -25.61
N ARG A 425 -9.13 4.12 -25.93
CA ARG A 425 -8.71 4.43 -27.30
C ARG A 425 -7.78 3.37 -27.85
N GLU A 426 -6.77 2.96 -27.07
CA GLU A 426 -5.85 1.90 -27.45
C GLU A 426 -6.58 0.57 -27.72
N TRP A 427 -7.47 0.14 -26.81
CA TRP A 427 -8.21 -1.10 -26.95
C TRP A 427 -9.19 -1.10 -28.13
N THR A 428 -9.78 0.05 -28.48
CA THR A 428 -10.71 0.16 -29.61
C THR A 428 -10.00 0.34 -30.96
N ALA A 429 -8.77 0.84 -30.96
CA ALA A 429 -7.97 1.01 -32.17
C ALA A 429 -7.31 -0.30 -32.64
N ASP A 430 -7.04 -1.22 -31.73
CA ASP A 430 -6.44 -2.51 -32.04
C ASP A 430 -7.50 -3.50 -32.56
N ALA A 431 -7.21 -4.15 -33.69
CA ALA A 431 -8.08 -5.17 -34.31
C ALA A 431 -8.21 -6.48 -33.52
N GLY A 432 -7.46 -6.65 -32.45
CA GLY A 432 -7.50 -7.83 -31.57
C GLY A 432 -8.71 -7.84 -30.63
N ALA A 433 -9.24 -9.03 -30.31
CA ALA A 433 -10.27 -9.19 -29.30
C ALA A 433 -9.76 -8.72 -27.94
N ARG A 434 -10.50 -7.83 -27.27
CA ARG A 434 -10.18 -7.30 -25.94
C ARG A 434 -11.40 -7.42 -25.03
N PRO A 435 -11.60 -8.59 -24.39
CA PRO A 435 -12.76 -8.83 -23.54
C PRO A 435 -12.62 -8.10 -22.19
N VAL A 436 -12.74 -6.75 -22.23
CA VAL A 436 -12.69 -5.84 -21.08
C VAL A 436 -13.93 -4.99 -21.03
N LEU A 437 -14.63 -5.00 -19.90
CA LEU A 437 -15.66 -4.02 -19.59
C LEU A 437 -15.21 -3.19 -18.38
N VAL A 438 -15.23 -1.86 -18.53
CA VAL A 438 -15.02 -0.91 -17.43
C VAL A 438 -16.37 -0.33 -17.01
N VAL A 439 -16.71 -0.42 -15.72
CA VAL A 439 -17.89 0.21 -15.12
C VAL A 439 -17.43 1.25 -14.12
N VAL A 440 -17.84 2.50 -14.35
CA VAL A 440 -17.47 3.65 -13.51
C VAL A 440 -18.70 4.19 -12.82
N THR A 441 -18.65 4.46 -11.51
CA THR A 441 -19.76 5.14 -10.82
C THR A 441 -19.38 6.57 -10.45
N GLU A 442 -20.34 7.50 -10.54
CA GLU A 442 -20.17 8.90 -10.15
C GLU A 442 -21.41 9.42 -9.43
N GLN A 443 -21.20 10.23 -8.40
CA GLN A 443 -22.28 10.93 -7.72
C GLN A 443 -22.66 12.22 -8.46
N GLY A 444 -23.98 12.50 -8.59
CA GLY A 444 -24.49 13.70 -9.19
C GLY A 444 -24.58 13.64 -10.73
N THR A 445 -24.29 14.74 -11.39
CA THR A 445 -24.55 14.94 -12.82
C THR A 445 -23.47 14.40 -13.78
N GLY A 446 -22.43 13.74 -13.28
CA GLY A 446 -21.40 13.15 -14.14
C GLY A 446 -20.34 14.12 -14.64
N THR A 447 -20.09 15.23 -13.95
CA THR A 447 -19.15 16.27 -14.42
C THR A 447 -17.69 15.84 -14.38
N ALA A 448 -17.30 15.02 -13.42
CA ALA A 448 -15.92 14.53 -13.34
C ALA A 448 -15.63 13.47 -14.40
N THR A 449 -16.63 12.64 -14.74
CA THR A 449 -16.52 11.60 -15.77
C THR A 449 -16.96 12.07 -17.17
N GLU A 450 -17.39 13.32 -17.34
CA GLU A 450 -17.80 13.86 -18.63
C GLU A 450 -16.79 13.61 -19.77
N PRO A 451 -15.45 13.69 -19.55
CA PRO A 451 -14.48 13.34 -20.58
C PRO A 451 -14.60 11.90 -21.09
N LEU A 452 -15.10 10.96 -20.27
CA LEU A 452 -15.29 9.55 -20.65
C LEU A 452 -16.48 9.36 -21.60
N ARG A 453 -17.39 10.36 -21.72
CA ARG A 453 -18.58 10.29 -22.57
C ARG A 453 -18.23 9.98 -24.02
N ALA A 454 -17.13 10.52 -24.51
CA ALA A 454 -16.67 10.32 -25.89
C ALA A 454 -16.27 8.86 -26.22
N VAL A 455 -15.90 8.07 -25.22
CA VAL A 455 -15.47 6.66 -25.36
C VAL A 455 -16.42 5.69 -24.66
N SER A 456 -17.46 6.17 -23.97
CA SER A 456 -18.44 5.33 -23.28
C SER A 456 -19.32 4.58 -24.28
N THR A 457 -19.55 3.29 -24.01
CA THR A 457 -20.46 2.42 -24.76
C THR A 457 -21.86 2.35 -24.14
N GLY A 458 -22.00 2.89 -22.91
CA GLY A 458 -23.27 2.99 -22.20
C GLY A 458 -23.24 4.06 -21.10
N TRP A 459 -24.39 4.66 -20.83
CA TRP A 459 -24.59 5.63 -19.77
C TRP A 459 -25.87 5.30 -19.04
N ILE A 460 -25.82 5.12 -17.73
CA ILE A 460 -26.94 4.76 -16.87
C ILE A 460 -27.10 5.87 -15.83
N GLU A 461 -28.25 6.53 -15.84
CA GLU A 461 -28.62 7.49 -14.81
C GLU A 461 -29.63 6.83 -13.87
N LEU A 462 -29.23 6.62 -12.60
CA LEU A 462 -30.08 6.01 -11.61
C LEU A 462 -30.95 7.06 -10.92
N GLY A 463 -32.25 6.90 -11.10
CA GLY A 463 -33.29 7.62 -10.34
C GLY A 463 -33.65 6.90 -9.04
N PRO A 464 -34.57 7.52 -8.25
CA PRO A 464 -35.19 6.85 -7.09
C PRO A 464 -36.00 5.62 -7.52
N LEU A 465 -36.26 4.71 -6.57
CA LEU A 465 -37.17 3.57 -6.78
C LEU A 465 -38.62 4.05 -6.94
N ASP A 466 -39.38 3.40 -7.77
CA ASP A 466 -40.81 3.60 -7.85
C ASP A 466 -41.56 2.96 -6.66
N VAL A 467 -42.86 3.22 -6.57
CA VAL A 467 -43.71 2.71 -5.48
C VAL A 467 -43.81 1.20 -5.51
N GLU A 468 -43.76 0.58 -6.69
CA GLU A 468 -43.84 -0.89 -6.86
C GLU A 468 -42.57 -1.56 -6.31
N ALA A 469 -41.41 -1.00 -6.59
CA ALA A 469 -40.15 -1.45 -6.04
C ALA A 469 -40.09 -1.29 -4.50
N VAL A 470 -40.59 -0.17 -3.98
CA VAL A 470 -40.70 0.03 -2.53
C VAL A 470 -41.68 -0.98 -1.91
N ALA A 471 -42.77 -1.30 -2.57
CA ALA A 471 -43.72 -2.34 -2.09
C ALA A 471 -43.09 -3.72 -2.03
N GLU A 472 -42.20 -4.07 -2.98
CA GLU A 472 -41.45 -5.30 -2.96
C GLU A 472 -40.48 -5.34 -1.78
N LEU A 473 -39.75 -4.22 -1.51
CA LEU A 473 -38.85 -4.12 -0.36
C LEU A 473 -39.59 -4.28 0.98
N VAL A 474 -40.77 -3.64 1.13
CA VAL A 474 -41.61 -3.79 2.30
C VAL A 474 -42.06 -5.26 2.49
N ARG A 475 -42.49 -5.92 1.41
CA ARG A 475 -42.88 -7.32 1.43
C ARG A 475 -41.77 -8.25 1.91
N ARG A 476 -40.53 -8.04 1.38
CA ARG A 476 -39.37 -8.84 1.77
C ARG A 476 -38.96 -8.59 3.21
N ALA A 477 -39.01 -7.34 3.66
CA ALA A 477 -38.73 -7.00 5.04
C ALA A 477 -39.80 -7.55 6.04
N GLY A 478 -40.92 -8.06 5.55
CA GLY A 478 -42.02 -8.58 6.40
C GLY A 478 -42.62 -7.53 7.32
N THR A 479 -42.47 -6.24 6.97
CA THR A 479 -42.99 -5.12 7.76
C THR A 479 -44.38 -4.74 7.27
N GLY A 480 -45.21 -4.18 8.16
CA GLY A 480 -46.58 -3.75 7.82
C GLY A 480 -46.67 -2.31 7.28
N HIS A 481 -45.59 -1.73 6.77
CA HIS A 481 -45.57 -0.38 6.24
C HIS A 481 -46.43 -0.22 4.98
N ASP A 482 -47.12 0.93 4.85
CA ASP A 482 -47.77 1.33 3.60
C ASP A 482 -46.69 1.78 2.59
N PRO A 483 -46.50 1.08 1.44
CA PRO A 483 -45.46 1.39 0.46
C PRO A 483 -45.59 2.79 -0.15
N ALA A 484 -46.81 3.30 -0.41
CA ALA A 484 -47.01 4.59 -0.97
C ALA A 484 -46.62 5.72 0.00
N ARG A 485 -46.92 5.55 1.28
CA ARG A 485 -46.51 6.50 2.33
C ARG A 485 -45.00 6.45 2.55
N LEU A 486 -44.43 5.25 2.60
CA LEU A 486 -42.97 5.08 2.73
C LEU A 486 -42.23 5.70 1.54
N HIS A 487 -42.73 5.50 0.32
CA HIS A 487 -42.20 6.16 -0.87
C HIS A 487 -42.31 7.70 -0.77
N GLY A 488 -43.49 8.22 -0.35
CA GLY A 488 -43.67 9.66 -0.18
C GLY A 488 -42.73 10.29 0.85
N TRP A 489 -42.39 9.58 1.92
CA TRP A 489 -41.46 10.06 2.96
C TRP A 489 -39.99 9.98 2.54
N THR A 490 -39.61 8.93 1.78
CA THR A 490 -38.21 8.65 1.38
C THR A 490 -37.88 9.22 0.02
N GLY A 491 -38.87 9.72 -0.73
CA GLY A 491 -38.71 10.09 -2.13
C GLY A 491 -38.29 8.91 -3.01
N GLY A 492 -38.48 7.67 -2.57
CA GLY A 492 -38.06 6.47 -3.26
C GLY A 492 -36.55 6.19 -3.16
N SER A 493 -35.79 6.89 -2.30
CA SER A 493 -34.39 6.62 -2.09
C SER A 493 -34.18 5.24 -1.45
N PRO A 494 -33.47 4.29 -2.11
CA PRO A 494 -33.24 2.96 -1.56
C PRO A 494 -32.59 2.96 -0.17
N LEU A 495 -31.64 3.89 0.04
CA LEU A 495 -30.97 4.06 1.33
C LEU A 495 -31.99 4.37 2.43
N PHE A 496 -32.87 5.33 2.17
CA PHE A 496 -33.84 5.79 3.14
C PHE A 496 -34.93 4.75 3.41
N VAL A 497 -35.35 4.05 2.37
CA VAL A 497 -36.28 2.93 2.50
C VAL A 497 -35.66 1.84 3.39
N ALA A 498 -34.42 1.43 3.10
CA ALA A 498 -33.75 0.37 3.86
C ALA A 498 -33.53 0.75 5.34
N GLU A 499 -33.16 1.99 5.64
CA GLU A 499 -32.95 2.44 7.02
C GLU A 499 -34.26 2.48 7.81
N LEU A 500 -35.36 2.95 7.18
CA LEU A 500 -36.67 2.92 7.84
C LEU A 500 -37.20 1.50 8.07
N LEU A 501 -36.95 0.56 7.15
CA LEU A 501 -37.34 -0.83 7.29
C LEU A 501 -36.53 -1.58 8.39
N ARG A 502 -35.30 -1.12 8.71
CA ARG A 502 -34.46 -1.69 9.76
C ARG A 502 -34.65 -1.07 11.14
N ALA A 503 -35.32 0.08 11.23
CA ALA A 503 -35.45 0.81 12.50
C ALA A 503 -36.27 -0.01 13.53
N PRO A 504 -35.75 -0.31 14.74
CA PRO A 504 -36.48 -1.03 15.78
C PRO A 504 -37.68 -0.20 16.25
N GLY A 505 -38.85 -0.80 16.32
CA GLY A 505 -40.08 -0.15 16.84
C GLY A 505 -41.04 0.36 15.78
N THR A 506 -40.75 0.23 14.49
CA THR A 506 -41.67 0.61 13.40
C THR A 506 -42.73 -0.48 13.07
N THR A 507 -42.76 -1.59 13.81
CA THR A 507 -43.76 -2.67 13.64
C THR A 507 -45.18 -2.28 14.03
N GLY A 508 -45.40 -1.07 14.49
CA GLY A 508 -46.71 -0.51 14.78
C GLY A 508 -47.01 0.70 13.95
N VAL A 509 -47.27 0.54 12.64
CA VAL A 509 -47.99 1.60 11.91
C VAL A 509 -49.40 1.65 12.48
N PRO A 510 -49.86 2.80 13.09
CA PRO A 510 -51.24 2.96 13.46
C PRO A 510 -52.08 2.74 12.20
N ARG A 511 -53.13 1.88 12.33
CA ARG A 511 -54.17 1.77 11.32
C ARG A 511 -54.74 3.15 11.01
N ALA A 512 -55.26 3.31 9.83
CA ALA A 512 -55.67 4.59 9.18
C ALA A 512 -56.53 5.54 10.00
N ASP A 513 -56.97 5.18 11.20
CA ASP A 513 -57.98 5.92 11.99
C ASP A 513 -57.54 6.46 13.36
N ASP A 514 -56.31 6.21 13.81
CA ASP A 514 -55.87 6.67 15.11
C ASP A 514 -54.56 7.46 15.11
N VAL A 515 -54.68 8.72 15.61
CA VAL A 515 -53.62 9.64 16.10
C VAL A 515 -52.70 10.28 15.06
N PRO A 516 -52.40 11.60 15.17
CA PRO A 516 -51.40 12.26 14.33
C PRO A 516 -50.04 11.59 14.55
N VAL A 517 -49.56 10.86 13.52
CA VAL A 517 -48.24 10.25 13.52
C VAL A 517 -47.21 11.39 13.70
N PRO A 518 -46.32 11.29 14.69
CA PRO A 518 -45.22 12.28 14.79
C PRO A 518 -44.48 12.34 13.45
N VAL A 519 -44.21 13.54 12.97
CA VAL A 519 -43.37 13.78 11.79
C VAL A 519 -42.14 12.89 11.90
N PRO A 520 -41.80 12.08 10.86
CA PRO A 520 -40.64 11.22 10.96
C PRO A 520 -39.43 12.06 11.37
N ARG A 521 -38.75 11.66 12.43
CA ARG A 521 -37.46 12.23 12.81
C ARG A 521 -36.56 12.24 11.58
N SER A 522 -35.65 13.19 11.53
CA SER A 522 -34.68 13.20 10.42
C SER A 522 -34.00 11.84 10.34
N LEU A 523 -33.60 11.43 9.17
CA LEU A 523 -32.86 10.15 9.01
C LEU A 523 -31.64 10.09 9.91
N ARG A 524 -31.03 11.26 10.19
CA ARG A 524 -29.93 11.38 11.13
C ARG A 524 -30.34 10.94 12.54
N ASP A 525 -31.54 11.32 12.99
CA ASP A 525 -32.02 10.92 14.31
C ASP A 525 -32.28 9.42 14.39
N ILE A 526 -32.77 8.80 13.32
CA ILE A 526 -32.96 7.34 13.25
C ILE A 526 -31.63 6.60 13.32
N VAL A 527 -30.62 7.09 12.60
CA VAL A 527 -29.27 6.51 12.61
C VAL A 527 -28.60 6.76 13.95
N ALA A 528 -28.80 7.95 14.55
CA ALA A 528 -28.29 8.27 15.89
C ALA A 528 -28.89 7.36 16.95
N ASP A 529 -30.23 7.21 16.99
CA ASP A 529 -30.92 6.29 17.92
C ASP A 529 -30.40 4.84 17.76
N ARG A 530 -30.04 4.42 16.54
CA ARG A 530 -29.50 3.09 16.28
C ARG A 530 -28.05 2.94 16.73
N ILE A 531 -27.22 3.98 16.60
CA ILE A 531 -25.86 3.99 17.12
C ILE A 531 -25.89 4.03 18.65
N ASP A 532 -26.77 4.84 19.25
CA ASP A 532 -26.94 4.96 20.70
C ASP A 532 -27.52 3.68 21.35
N ALA A 533 -28.21 2.85 20.56
CA ALA A 533 -28.70 1.54 21.03
C ALA A 533 -27.61 0.45 21.00
N ALA A 534 -26.46 0.70 20.42
CA ALA A 534 -25.31 -0.20 20.45
C ALA A 534 -24.52 -0.05 21.76
N ASP A 535 -23.72 -1.07 22.10
CA ASP A 535 -22.88 -1.05 23.28
C ASP A 535 -21.87 0.12 23.20
N GLU A 536 -21.55 0.73 24.37
CA GLU A 536 -20.66 1.89 24.47
C GLU A 536 -19.29 1.64 23.78
N GLU A 537 -18.77 0.42 23.85
CA GLU A 537 -17.54 0.01 23.20
C GLU A 537 -17.64 0.02 21.67
N ILE A 538 -18.82 -0.29 21.12
CA ILE A 538 -19.09 -0.23 19.68
C ILE A 538 -19.22 1.22 19.23
N VAL A 539 -19.93 2.05 19.99
CA VAL A 539 -20.07 3.49 19.72
C VAL A 539 -18.68 4.15 19.67
N GLU A 540 -17.83 3.82 20.64
CA GLU A 540 -16.45 4.31 20.69
C GLU A 540 -15.64 3.85 19.46
N LEU A 541 -15.74 2.57 19.09
CA LEU A 541 -15.07 2.01 17.89
C LEU A 541 -15.55 2.72 16.61
N LEU A 542 -16.86 2.91 16.45
CA LEU A 542 -17.44 3.59 15.29
C LEU A 542 -16.96 5.03 15.18
N GLY A 543 -16.88 5.75 16.30
CA GLY A 543 -16.35 7.11 16.32
C GLY A 543 -14.87 7.20 15.99
N GLN A 544 -14.08 6.15 16.27
CA GLN A 544 -12.68 6.05 15.86
C GLN A 544 -12.58 5.66 14.38
N ALA A 545 -13.34 4.67 13.94
CA ALA A 545 -13.42 4.25 12.54
C ALA A 545 -13.86 5.41 11.62
N ALA A 546 -14.82 6.24 12.07
CA ALA A 546 -15.31 7.39 11.31
C ALA A 546 -14.23 8.44 11.01
N VAL A 547 -13.20 8.54 11.86
CA VAL A 547 -12.03 9.40 11.63
C VAL A 547 -11.16 8.84 10.50
N LEU A 548 -11.04 7.52 10.37
CA LEU A 548 -10.23 6.89 9.31
C LEU A 548 -10.89 7.03 7.92
N GLY A 549 -12.21 7.13 7.86
CA GLY A 549 -12.95 7.31 6.61
C GLY A 549 -14.11 6.32 6.43
N THR A 550 -14.61 6.22 5.21
CA THR A 550 -15.75 5.33 4.87
C THR A 550 -15.34 3.85 4.89
N SER A 551 -14.11 3.55 4.48
CA SER A 551 -13.47 2.23 4.56
C SER A 551 -12.12 2.33 5.26
N PHE A 552 -11.73 1.27 5.96
CA PHE A 552 -10.49 1.22 6.75
C PHE A 552 -10.07 -0.23 6.97
N THR A 553 -8.76 -0.45 7.19
CA THR A 553 -8.25 -1.77 7.57
C THR A 553 -8.37 -1.98 9.08
N LEU A 554 -8.49 -3.23 9.51
CA LEU A 554 -8.50 -3.56 10.95
C LEU A 554 -7.20 -3.13 11.62
N ASP A 555 -6.05 -3.21 10.93
CA ASP A 555 -4.76 -2.77 11.44
C ASP A 555 -4.72 -1.27 11.71
N SER A 556 -5.23 -0.44 10.78
CA SER A 556 -5.31 1.01 10.98
C SER A 556 -6.25 1.38 12.13
N LEU A 557 -7.35 0.65 12.27
CA LEU A 557 -8.28 0.83 13.39
C LEU A 557 -7.65 0.39 14.72
N ALA A 558 -7.02 -0.77 14.78
CA ALA A 558 -6.30 -1.26 15.96
C ALA A 558 -5.18 -0.29 16.39
N ALA A 559 -4.39 0.21 15.43
CA ALA A 559 -3.36 1.21 15.69
C ALA A 559 -3.93 2.55 16.19
N LEU A 560 -5.09 2.98 15.66
CA LEU A 560 -5.78 4.19 16.13
C LEU A 560 -6.39 4.02 17.51
N THR A 561 -7.01 2.87 17.80
CA THR A 561 -7.62 2.56 19.10
C THR A 561 -6.57 2.32 20.17
N GLY A 562 -5.45 1.71 19.82
CA GLY A 562 -4.46 1.15 20.74
C GLY A 562 -4.93 -0.15 21.39
N ALA A 563 -6.04 -0.72 20.93
CA ALA A 563 -6.52 -2.03 21.35
C ALA A 563 -5.74 -3.14 20.63
N GLY A 564 -5.68 -4.32 21.25
CA GLY A 564 -5.12 -5.49 20.54
C GLY A 564 -5.95 -5.83 19.30
N PRO A 565 -5.32 -6.39 18.25
CA PRO A 565 -6.00 -6.73 16.98
C PRO A 565 -7.26 -7.59 17.20
N ASP A 566 -7.21 -8.60 18.06
CA ASP A 566 -8.33 -9.51 18.33
C ASP A 566 -9.52 -8.79 18.99
N ALA A 567 -9.25 -7.90 19.95
CA ALA A 567 -10.30 -7.12 20.60
C ALA A 567 -10.96 -6.14 19.61
N CYS A 568 -10.16 -5.56 18.72
CA CYS A 568 -10.66 -4.70 17.65
C CYS A 568 -11.53 -5.49 16.66
N ALA A 569 -11.09 -6.66 16.24
CA ALA A 569 -11.83 -7.55 15.35
C ALA A 569 -13.15 -8.02 15.96
N ALA A 570 -13.17 -8.41 17.23
CA ALA A 570 -14.38 -8.83 17.93
C ALA A 570 -15.43 -7.70 17.97
N ARG A 571 -15.03 -6.47 18.29
CA ARG A 571 -15.93 -5.30 18.30
C ARG A 571 -16.42 -4.93 16.89
N ALA A 572 -15.54 -5.03 15.89
CA ALA A 572 -15.90 -4.80 14.50
C ALA A 572 -16.92 -5.85 14.00
N ALA A 573 -16.77 -7.13 14.38
CA ALA A 573 -17.73 -8.17 14.08
C ALA A 573 -19.11 -7.91 14.73
N GLU A 574 -19.16 -7.37 15.94
CA GLU A 574 -20.41 -6.94 16.57
C GLU A 574 -21.06 -5.78 15.83
N ALA A 575 -20.27 -4.79 15.40
CA ALA A 575 -20.78 -3.69 14.59
C ALA A 575 -21.31 -4.18 13.21
N VAL A 576 -20.76 -5.27 12.68
CA VAL A 576 -21.29 -5.94 11.46
C VAL A 576 -22.63 -6.59 11.78
N ARG A 577 -22.78 -7.34 12.89
CA ARG A 577 -24.07 -7.95 13.31
C ARG A 577 -25.15 -6.90 13.54
N SER A 578 -24.78 -5.75 14.09
CA SER A 578 -25.68 -4.61 14.25
C SER A 578 -25.97 -3.87 12.95
N GLY A 579 -25.38 -4.31 11.82
CA GLY A 579 -25.57 -3.73 10.50
C GLY A 579 -25.05 -2.29 10.37
N LEU A 580 -24.05 -1.88 11.17
CA LEU A 580 -23.41 -0.57 11.13
C LEU A 580 -22.14 -0.57 10.28
N LEU A 581 -21.46 -1.71 10.24
CA LEU A 581 -20.32 -2.00 9.36
C LEU A 581 -20.62 -3.17 8.44
N ARG A 582 -19.83 -3.32 7.37
CA ARG A 582 -19.78 -4.52 6.54
C ARG A 582 -18.32 -4.88 6.23
N PRO A 583 -17.99 -6.17 6.14
CA PRO A 583 -16.65 -6.61 5.82
C PRO A 583 -16.31 -6.32 4.35
N LEU A 584 -15.04 -6.06 4.09
CA LEU A 584 -14.40 -6.04 2.79
C LEU A 584 -13.28 -7.09 2.78
N PRO A 585 -12.80 -7.53 1.60
CA PRO A 585 -11.68 -8.46 1.52
C PRO A 585 -10.43 -8.01 2.29
N ASP A 586 -10.17 -6.69 2.33
CA ASP A 586 -8.98 -6.09 2.93
C ASP A 586 -9.31 -5.16 4.13
N GLY A 587 -10.50 -5.30 4.74
CA GLY A 587 -10.87 -4.44 5.86
C GLY A 587 -12.36 -4.35 6.15
N MET A 588 -12.78 -3.18 6.57
CA MET A 588 -14.16 -2.87 6.95
C MET A 588 -14.65 -1.59 6.27
N ARG A 589 -15.96 -1.50 6.06
CA ARG A 589 -16.62 -0.31 5.50
C ARG A 589 -17.88 0.01 6.32
N PHE A 590 -18.17 1.28 6.51
CA PHE A 590 -19.49 1.69 6.98
C PHE A 590 -20.57 1.27 5.98
N VAL A 591 -21.72 0.81 6.46
CA VAL A 591 -22.84 0.38 5.60
C VAL A 591 -23.25 1.47 4.64
N ASN A 592 -23.18 2.73 5.06
CA ASN A 592 -23.34 3.92 4.25
C ASN A 592 -22.62 5.13 4.89
N ASP A 593 -22.46 6.22 4.11
CA ASP A 593 -21.77 7.42 4.60
C ASP A 593 -22.55 8.17 5.69
N LEU A 594 -23.87 8.05 5.72
CA LEU A 594 -24.70 8.67 6.76
C LEU A 594 -24.37 8.09 8.14
N VAL A 595 -24.22 6.76 8.26
CA VAL A 595 -23.79 6.10 9.52
C VAL A 595 -22.43 6.61 9.96
N ARG A 596 -21.46 6.71 9.03
CA ARG A 596 -20.14 7.27 9.31
C ARG A 596 -20.23 8.72 9.82
N GLN A 597 -21.01 9.54 9.11
CA GLN A 597 -21.15 10.96 9.43
C GLN A 597 -21.79 11.17 10.81
N VAL A 598 -22.84 10.43 11.14
CA VAL A 598 -23.50 10.49 12.45
C VAL A 598 -22.52 10.03 13.55
N ALA A 599 -21.82 8.91 13.35
CA ALA A 599 -20.80 8.44 14.31
C ALA A 599 -19.65 9.45 14.50
N TYR A 600 -19.21 10.11 13.42
CA TYR A 600 -18.21 11.18 13.49
C TYR A 600 -18.70 12.38 14.28
N GLU A 601 -19.92 12.87 14.02
CA GLU A 601 -20.50 14.04 14.67
C GLU A 601 -20.88 13.78 16.11
N ALA A 602 -21.30 12.57 16.47
CA ALA A 602 -21.55 12.12 17.84
C ALA A 602 -20.28 12.18 18.71
N THR A 603 -19.10 12.08 18.08
CA THR A 603 -17.83 12.18 18.81
C THR A 603 -17.55 13.64 19.19
N PRO A 604 -17.29 13.99 20.47
CA PRO A 604 -16.99 15.35 20.88
C PRO A 604 -15.77 15.94 20.18
N MET A 605 -15.83 17.23 19.83
CA MET A 605 -14.78 17.93 19.06
C MET A 605 -13.35 17.74 19.63
N PRO A 606 -13.09 17.87 20.96
CA PRO A 606 -11.74 17.66 21.49
C PRO A 606 -11.22 16.23 21.27
N VAL A 607 -12.13 15.24 21.33
CA VAL A 607 -11.81 13.83 21.09
C VAL A 607 -11.50 13.62 19.61
N ARG A 608 -12.29 14.19 18.69
CA ARG A 608 -12.01 14.16 17.25
C ARG A 608 -10.63 14.74 16.93
N ILE A 609 -10.29 15.89 17.47
CA ILE A 609 -8.97 16.53 17.30
C ILE A 609 -7.85 15.58 17.74
N SER A 610 -7.99 14.97 18.92
CA SER A 610 -7.00 14.01 19.42
C SER A 610 -6.86 12.79 18.51
N ARG A 611 -7.97 12.24 18.05
CA ARG A 611 -8.00 11.10 17.12
C ARG A 611 -7.37 11.44 15.77
N HIS A 612 -7.67 12.61 15.22
CA HIS A 612 -7.04 13.08 13.98
C HIS A 612 -5.53 13.25 14.12
N ARG A 613 -5.03 13.83 15.23
CA ARG A 613 -3.59 13.92 15.48
C ARG A 613 -2.92 12.54 15.55
N ARG A 614 -3.60 11.56 16.13
CA ARG A 614 -3.10 10.20 16.19
C ARG A 614 -3.13 9.52 14.82
N ALA A 615 -4.22 9.68 14.07
CA ALA A 615 -4.35 9.19 12.71
C ALA A 615 -3.29 9.80 11.77
N ALA A 616 -3.01 11.10 11.87
CA ALA A 616 -1.97 11.76 11.08
C ALA A 616 -0.60 11.08 11.21
N ARG A 617 -0.23 10.67 12.43
CA ARG A 617 1.04 9.95 12.68
C ARG A 617 1.04 8.53 12.12
N LEU A 618 -0.12 7.87 12.08
CA LEU A 618 -0.24 6.52 11.47
C LEU A 618 -0.06 6.56 9.95
N PHE A 619 -0.41 7.68 9.34
CA PHE A 619 -0.30 7.88 7.89
C PHE A 619 0.95 8.67 7.47
N ASP A 620 2.00 8.72 8.30
CA ASP A 620 3.24 9.49 8.00
C ASP A 620 3.88 9.08 6.66
N ALA A 621 3.84 7.79 6.33
CA ALA A 621 4.26 7.29 5.02
C ALA A 621 3.32 7.66 3.84
N ARG A 622 2.14 8.25 4.13
CA ARG A 622 1.16 8.74 3.17
C ARG A 622 0.89 10.22 3.41
N PRO A 623 1.76 11.13 2.94
CA PRO A 623 1.75 12.53 3.37
C PRO A 623 0.43 13.25 3.07
N GLU A 624 -0.29 12.90 2.01
CA GLU A 624 -1.60 13.51 1.76
C GLU A 624 -2.66 13.13 2.80
N SER A 625 -2.71 11.85 3.19
CA SER A 625 -3.62 11.38 4.23
C SER A 625 -3.26 12.02 5.58
N ALA A 626 -1.98 12.07 5.91
CA ALA A 626 -1.48 12.75 7.11
C ALA A 626 -1.88 14.24 7.12
N ALA A 627 -1.70 14.93 6.00
CA ALA A 627 -2.02 16.36 5.87
C ALA A 627 -3.49 16.67 6.17
N ARG A 628 -4.41 15.83 5.70
CA ARG A 628 -5.84 15.99 5.99
C ARG A 628 -6.17 15.77 7.45
N HIS A 629 -5.58 14.79 8.06
CA HIS A 629 -5.76 14.58 9.49
C HIS A 629 -5.14 15.70 10.32
N PHE A 630 -3.98 16.25 9.94
CA PHE A 630 -3.43 17.44 10.58
C PHE A 630 -4.36 18.64 10.43
N ALA A 631 -4.89 18.90 9.23
CA ALA A 631 -5.85 19.98 8.99
C ALA A 631 -7.14 19.81 9.80
N ALA A 632 -7.71 18.60 9.84
CA ALA A 632 -8.88 18.29 10.64
C ALA A 632 -8.62 18.42 12.16
N ALA A 633 -7.36 18.30 12.58
CA ALA A 633 -6.92 18.54 13.95
C ALA A 633 -6.61 20.01 14.25
N GLY A 634 -6.69 20.90 13.25
CA GLY A 634 -6.29 22.32 13.37
C GLY A 634 -4.78 22.55 13.44
N ASP A 635 -3.97 21.54 13.14
CA ASP A 635 -2.51 21.63 13.06
C ASP A 635 -2.09 22.04 11.64
N TRP A 636 -2.30 23.31 11.33
CA TRP A 636 -2.14 23.84 9.99
C TRP A 636 -0.70 23.87 9.50
N SER A 637 0.29 24.05 10.39
CA SER A 637 1.70 24.03 10.00
C SER A 637 2.13 22.62 9.58
N SER A 638 1.80 21.58 10.36
CA SER A 638 2.04 20.18 9.99
C SER A 638 1.29 19.79 8.72
N ALA A 639 0.06 20.28 8.54
CA ALA A 639 -0.73 20.05 7.33
C ALA A 639 -0.06 20.64 6.09
N ALA A 640 0.44 21.88 6.15
CA ALA A 640 1.13 22.53 5.04
C ALA A 640 2.42 21.79 4.66
N GLY A 641 3.19 21.35 5.66
CA GLY A 641 4.39 20.52 5.45
C GLY A 641 4.07 19.20 4.74
N ALA A 642 3.07 18.49 5.23
CA ALA A 642 2.67 17.19 4.68
C ALA A 642 2.07 17.32 3.26
N TRP A 643 1.24 18.33 2.96
CA TRP A 643 0.79 18.58 1.58
C TRP A 643 1.93 18.96 0.65
N SER A 644 2.94 19.72 1.14
CA SER A 644 4.13 20.05 0.35
C SER A 644 4.97 18.80 0.03
N GLN A 645 5.04 17.83 0.95
CA GLN A 645 5.69 16.54 0.72
C GLN A 645 4.92 15.69 -0.31
N ALA A 646 3.58 15.64 -0.19
CA ALA A 646 2.73 14.96 -1.16
C ALA A 646 2.89 15.57 -2.56
N ALA A 647 2.93 16.90 -2.67
CA ALA A 647 3.16 17.60 -3.93
C ALA A 647 4.54 17.29 -4.52
N ALA A 648 5.58 17.20 -3.69
CA ALA A 648 6.91 16.81 -4.15
C ALA A 648 6.93 15.35 -4.65
N ALA A 649 6.15 14.45 -4.06
CA ALA A 649 5.99 13.09 -4.56
C ALA A 649 5.25 13.08 -5.90
N ALA A 650 4.17 13.84 -6.04
CA ALA A 650 3.43 14.00 -7.29
C ALA A 650 4.33 14.59 -8.41
N ALA A 651 5.12 15.61 -8.11
CA ALA A 651 6.06 16.20 -9.07
C ALA A 651 7.14 15.21 -9.53
N ARG A 652 7.66 14.36 -8.62
CA ARG A 652 8.59 13.27 -9.00
C ARG A 652 7.94 12.22 -9.91
N ALA A 653 6.61 12.03 -9.78
CA ALA A 653 5.82 11.18 -10.65
C ALA A 653 5.29 11.91 -11.89
N PHE A 654 5.77 13.14 -12.15
CA PHE A 654 5.36 14.01 -13.26
C PHE A 654 3.87 14.40 -13.31
N ALA A 655 3.17 14.22 -12.21
CA ALA A 655 1.78 14.65 -11.99
C ALA A 655 1.77 16.14 -11.59
N ASN A 656 2.28 17.02 -12.47
CA ASN A 656 2.48 18.43 -12.14
C ASN A 656 1.17 19.18 -11.87
N THR A 657 0.07 18.78 -12.50
CA THR A 657 -1.26 19.36 -12.23
C THR A 657 -1.73 19.05 -10.82
N GLU A 658 -1.60 17.79 -10.38
CA GLU A 658 -1.90 17.34 -9.03
C GLU A 658 -0.96 18.00 -8.00
N ALA A 659 0.31 18.18 -8.36
CA ALA A 659 1.26 18.89 -7.51
C ALA A 659 0.81 20.34 -7.26
N VAL A 660 0.31 21.05 -8.26
CA VAL A 660 -0.25 22.41 -8.10
C VAL A 660 -1.49 22.41 -7.21
N GLU A 661 -2.37 21.42 -7.33
CA GLU A 661 -3.56 21.29 -6.47
C GLU A 661 -3.15 21.03 -4.99
N LEU A 662 -2.19 20.15 -4.76
CA LEU A 662 -1.66 19.86 -3.41
C LEU A 662 -0.95 21.09 -2.80
N LEU A 663 -0.14 21.80 -3.59
CA LEU A 663 0.51 23.03 -3.15
C LEU A 663 -0.49 24.14 -2.88
N SER A 664 -1.63 24.19 -3.59
CA SER A 664 -2.70 25.13 -3.28
C SER A 664 -3.34 24.86 -1.92
N LYS A 665 -3.52 23.59 -1.56
CA LYS A 665 -3.93 23.20 -0.20
C LYS A 665 -2.86 23.56 0.84
N ALA A 666 -1.58 23.36 0.52
CA ALA A 666 -0.46 23.70 1.39
C ALA A 666 -0.37 25.22 1.63
N VAL A 667 -0.56 26.05 0.60
CA VAL A 667 -0.62 27.53 0.71
C VAL A 667 -1.77 27.95 1.62
N GLY A 668 -2.96 27.37 1.46
CA GLY A 668 -4.11 27.62 2.33
C GLY A 668 -3.83 27.28 3.79
N ALA A 669 -3.17 26.16 4.05
CA ALA A 669 -2.79 25.71 5.39
C ALA A 669 -1.71 26.62 6.00
N ALA A 670 -0.65 26.98 5.25
CA ALA A 670 0.40 27.88 5.72
C ALA A 670 -0.17 29.25 6.09
N ARG A 671 -1.12 29.78 5.32
CA ARG A 671 -1.86 31.00 5.68
C ARG A 671 -2.66 30.85 6.98
N SER A 672 -3.32 29.71 7.15
CA SER A 672 -4.11 29.44 8.37
C SER A 672 -3.21 29.24 9.59
N ALA A 673 -1.99 28.74 9.40
CA ALA A 673 -0.99 28.60 10.45
C ALA A 673 -0.39 29.95 10.88
N GLY A 674 -0.43 30.96 10.01
CA GLY A 674 0.26 32.23 10.22
C GLY A 674 1.79 32.12 10.07
N ASP A 675 2.29 31.05 9.49
CA ASP A 675 3.73 30.80 9.28
C ASP A 675 4.15 31.41 7.94
N VAL A 676 4.66 32.65 8.00
CA VAL A 676 5.03 33.42 6.81
C VAL A 676 6.21 32.79 6.06
N THR A 677 7.18 32.23 6.76
CA THR A 677 8.32 31.52 6.14
C THR A 677 7.87 30.31 5.36
N GLN A 678 7.01 29.46 5.99
CA GLN A 678 6.44 28.31 5.33
C GLN A 678 5.57 28.70 4.13
N LEU A 679 4.83 29.82 4.24
CA LEU A 679 4.01 30.36 3.15
C LEU A 679 4.88 30.76 1.95
N VAL A 680 5.97 31.49 2.17
CA VAL A 680 6.93 31.89 1.10
C VAL A 680 7.45 30.65 0.39
N HIS A 681 7.99 29.66 1.12
CA HIS A 681 8.50 28.44 0.50
C HIS A 681 7.44 27.67 -0.29
N THR A 682 6.21 27.67 0.20
CA THR A 682 5.11 26.96 -0.48
C THR A 682 4.66 27.68 -1.74
N LEU A 683 4.62 29.01 -1.72
CA LEU A 683 4.33 29.84 -2.90
C LEU A 683 5.41 29.66 -3.98
N LEU A 684 6.70 29.69 -3.62
CA LEU A 684 7.80 29.45 -4.56
C LEU A 684 7.68 28.07 -5.22
N ARG A 685 7.36 27.04 -4.46
CA ARG A 685 7.13 25.68 -4.99
C ARG A 685 5.93 25.62 -5.93
N ARG A 686 4.80 26.28 -5.57
CA ARG A 686 3.59 26.28 -6.40
C ARG A 686 3.83 27.05 -7.70
N GLY A 687 4.44 28.21 -7.65
CA GLY A 687 4.80 28.99 -8.81
C GLY A 687 5.71 28.22 -9.77
N ARG A 688 6.73 27.51 -9.23
CA ARG A 688 7.58 26.63 -10.03
C ARG A 688 6.77 25.52 -10.72
N ALA A 689 5.86 24.86 -10.00
CA ALA A 689 5.00 23.83 -10.58
C ALA A 689 4.04 24.40 -11.63
N CYS A 690 3.51 25.62 -11.44
CA CYS A 690 2.71 26.34 -12.43
C CYS A 690 3.53 26.65 -13.69
N SER A 691 4.78 27.08 -13.57
CA SER A 691 5.67 27.32 -14.72
C SER A 691 5.90 26.04 -15.53
N GLN A 692 6.06 24.90 -14.89
CA GLN A 692 6.26 23.59 -15.56
C GLN A 692 5.06 23.14 -16.41
N ILE A 693 3.85 23.58 -16.06
CA ILE A 693 2.62 23.27 -16.82
C ILE A 693 2.17 24.44 -17.72
N GLY A 694 3.03 25.44 -17.91
CA GLY A 694 2.76 26.59 -18.77
C GLY A 694 1.80 27.64 -18.20
N ARG A 695 1.48 27.60 -16.90
CA ARG A 695 0.62 28.59 -16.21
C ARG A 695 1.49 29.74 -15.68
N TYR A 696 2.08 30.51 -16.60
CA TYR A 696 3.06 31.55 -16.25
C TYR A 696 2.48 32.70 -15.43
N ASP A 697 1.25 33.15 -15.72
CA ASP A 697 0.59 34.22 -14.97
C ASP A 697 0.38 33.85 -13.49
N ASP A 698 -0.04 32.61 -13.23
CA ASP A 698 -0.20 32.13 -11.86
C ASP A 698 1.18 31.98 -11.16
N ALA A 699 2.20 31.56 -11.88
CA ALA A 699 3.56 31.44 -11.36
C ALA A 699 4.13 32.81 -10.98
N VAL A 700 3.97 33.83 -11.83
CA VAL A 700 4.41 35.20 -11.53
C VAL A 700 3.70 35.74 -10.28
N ALA A 701 2.36 35.56 -10.21
CA ALA A 701 1.58 36.02 -9.04
C ALA A 701 2.07 35.37 -7.73
N ASP A 702 2.39 34.08 -7.75
CA ASP A 702 2.93 33.38 -6.58
C ASP A 702 4.31 33.86 -6.19
N HIS A 703 5.20 34.02 -7.15
CA HIS A 703 6.57 34.48 -6.91
C HIS A 703 6.63 35.95 -6.48
N GLU A 704 5.78 36.84 -7.05
CA GLU A 704 5.65 38.21 -6.60
C GLU A 704 5.15 38.32 -5.17
N GLN A 705 4.13 37.50 -4.81
CA GLN A 705 3.65 37.43 -3.43
C GLN A 705 4.75 36.92 -2.48
N ALA A 706 5.50 35.89 -2.90
CA ALA A 706 6.62 35.38 -2.12
C ALA A 706 7.70 36.47 -1.90
N LEU A 707 8.02 37.23 -2.96
CA LEU A 707 8.98 38.34 -2.91
C LEU A 707 8.53 39.46 -1.95
N GLU A 708 7.25 39.85 -2.01
CA GLU A 708 6.71 40.87 -1.11
C GLU A 708 6.79 40.42 0.36
N LEU A 709 6.44 39.15 0.62
CA LEU A 709 6.53 38.60 1.98
C LEU A 709 7.99 38.49 2.47
N ALA A 710 8.93 38.09 1.63
CA ALA A 710 10.35 37.99 1.96
C ALA A 710 10.93 39.38 2.31
N ARG A 711 10.60 40.42 1.54
CA ARG A 711 10.94 41.81 1.81
C ARG A 711 10.35 42.30 3.13
N GLY A 712 9.10 41.91 3.41
CA GLY A 712 8.45 42.27 4.69
C GLY A 712 9.10 41.62 5.92
N MET A 713 9.87 40.55 5.73
CA MET A 713 10.64 39.88 6.80
C MET A 713 12.10 40.30 6.87
N ASP A 714 12.58 41.18 5.98
CA ASP A 714 13.99 41.51 5.79
C ASP A 714 14.87 40.24 5.57
N ASP A 715 14.33 39.23 4.92
CA ASP A 715 15.01 37.98 4.64
C ASP A 715 15.61 37.97 3.21
N SER A 716 16.86 38.36 3.11
CA SER A 716 17.59 38.51 1.83
C SER A 716 17.76 37.16 1.10
N GLU A 717 17.78 36.03 1.81
CA GLU A 717 17.87 34.69 1.18
C GLU A 717 16.58 34.34 0.47
N LEU A 718 15.43 34.49 1.13
CA LEU A 718 14.13 34.27 0.52
C LEU A 718 13.81 35.26 -0.59
N GLU A 719 14.28 36.53 -0.44
CA GLU A 719 14.16 37.52 -1.49
C GLU A 719 14.96 37.15 -2.75
N ALA A 720 16.21 36.71 -2.59
CA ALA A 720 17.03 36.23 -3.71
C ALA A 720 16.42 35.01 -4.40
N LEU A 721 15.88 34.05 -3.63
CA LEU A 721 15.16 32.88 -4.16
C LEU A 721 13.91 33.29 -4.95
N ALA A 722 13.13 34.24 -4.46
CA ALA A 722 11.93 34.71 -5.15
C ALA A 722 12.27 35.40 -6.48
N LEU A 723 13.30 36.26 -6.49
CA LEU A 723 13.80 36.91 -7.71
C LEU A 723 14.31 35.87 -8.73
N GLU A 724 15.03 34.87 -8.28
CA GLU A 724 15.53 33.80 -9.13
C GLU A 724 14.36 33.02 -9.78
N GLN A 725 13.34 32.67 -9.01
CA GLN A 725 12.17 31.93 -9.54
C GLN A 725 11.34 32.79 -10.52
N LEU A 726 11.24 34.10 -10.26
CA LEU A 726 10.67 35.07 -11.24
C LEU A 726 11.48 35.08 -12.53
N GLY A 727 12.81 35.13 -12.44
CA GLY A 727 13.71 35.09 -13.58
C GLY A 727 13.57 33.82 -14.41
N TRP A 728 13.49 32.65 -13.79
CA TRP A 728 13.17 31.39 -14.49
C TRP A 728 11.81 31.42 -15.18
N THR A 729 10.78 31.95 -14.50
CA THR A 729 9.44 32.07 -15.08
C THR A 729 9.42 33.00 -16.29
N ALA A 730 10.12 34.15 -16.22
CA ALA A 730 10.28 35.08 -17.33
C ALA A 730 11.01 34.42 -18.51
N LEU A 731 12.07 33.65 -18.24
CA LEU A 731 12.77 32.90 -19.27
C LEU A 731 11.90 31.88 -19.99
N TYR A 732 11.08 31.11 -19.25
CA TYR A 732 10.13 30.16 -19.85
C TYR A 732 8.98 30.84 -20.60
N ALA A 733 8.54 32.01 -20.13
CA ALA A 733 7.57 32.87 -20.82
C ALA A 733 8.17 33.61 -22.05
N ARG A 734 9.46 33.40 -22.33
CA ARG A 734 10.25 34.03 -23.41
C ARG A 734 10.44 35.55 -23.28
N ASP A 735 10.42 36.06 -22.07
CA ASP A 735 10.84 37.44 -21.75
C ASP A 735 12.28 37.46 -21.27
N ALA A 736 13.21 37.50 -22.26
CA ALA A 736 14.64 37.42 -21.97
C ALA A 736 15.14 38.67 -21.24
N MET A 737 14.59 39.88 -21.50
CA MET A 737 15.02 41.08 -20.81
C MET A 737 14.66 41.05 -19.33
N ALA A 738 13.42 40.70 -18.97
CA ALA A 738 13.02 40.56 -17.59
C ALA A 738 13.84 39.47 -16.89
N ALA A 739 14.12 38.36 -17.59
CA ALA A 739 14.93 37.26 -17.02
C ALA A 739 16.36 37.67 -16.68
N VAL A 740 17.01 38.52 -17.52
CA VAL A 740 18.36 39.09 -17.24
C VAL A 740 18.32 39.96 -16.01
N ASP A 741 17.43 40.97 -16.00
CA ASP A 741 17.33 41.91 -14.88
C ASP A 741 17.07 41.23 -13.54
N LEU A 742 16.17 40.24 -13.52
CA LEU A 742 15.85 39.47 -12.30
C LEU A 742 16.99 38.55 -11.87
N ALA A 743 17.73 37.98 -12.82
CA ALA A 743 18.87 37.11 -12.52
C ALA A 743 20.05 37.91 -11.95
N GLU A 744 20.28 39.11 -12.45
CA GLU A 744 21.31 40.03 -11.95
C GLU A 744 20.97 40.51 -10.55
N GLN A 745 19.72 40.94 -10.29
CA GLN A 745 19.25 41.34 -8.96
C GLN A 745 19.37 40.19 -7.94
N ALA A 746 18.94 38.95 -8.31
CA ALA A 746 19.06 37.79 -7.45
C ALA A 746 20.54 37.47 -7.11
N THR A 747 21.46 37.63 -8.09
CA THR A 747 22.87 37.36 -7.90
C THR A 747 23.53 38.43 -7.01
N GLU A 748 23.25 39.71 -7.24
CA GLU A 748 23.78 40.83 -6.46
C GLU A 748 23.34 40.73 -4.99
N LEU A 749 22.06 40.39 -4.76
CA LEU A 749 21.52 40.18 -3.43
C LEU A 749 22.15 38.98 -2.73
N ALA A 750 22.28 37.84 -3.43
CA ALA A 750 22.91 36.64 -2.89
C ALA A 750 24.41 36.82 -2.58
N GLU A 751 25.13 37.66 -3.36
CA GLU A 751 26.53 38.01 -3.08
C GLU A 751 26.69 38.97 -1.91
N SER A 752 25.75 39.92 -1.73
CA SER A 752 25.76 40.88 -0.62
C SER A 752 25.37 40.26 0.71
N ALA A 753 24.48 39.29 0.69
CA ALA A 753 24.05 38.49 1.84
C ALA A 753 25.08 37.40 2.15
N ALA A 754 26.16 37.72 2.88
CA ALA A 754 27.25 36.78 3.22
C ALA A 754 26.79 35.47 3.96
N ALA A 755 25.48 35.20 4.03
CA ALA A 755 24.85 34.12 4.77
C ALA A 755 24.07 33.10 3.91
N ALA A 756 23.99 33.25 2.58
CA ALA A 756 23.12 32.36 1.74
C ALA A 756 23.92 31.52 0.75
N PRO A 757 24.58 30.43 1.19
CA PRO A 757 25.38 29.58 0.27
C PRO A 757 24.55 28.84 -0.79
N GLY A 758 23.22 28.79 -0.65
CA GLY A 758 22.32 28.03 -1.53
C GLY A 758 21.73 28.82 -2.72
N ALA A 759 21.48 30.11 -2.55
CA ALA A 759 20.83 30.95 -3.57
C ALA A 759 21.81 31.36 -4.73
N LEU A 760 23.08 31.57 -4.43
CA LEU A 760 24.07 32.05 -5.40
C LEU A 760 24.32 31.05 -6.56
N PRO A 761 24.50 29.75 -6.35
CA PRO A 761 24.68 28.81 -7.45
C PRO A 761 23.49 28.73 -8.41
N SER A 762 22.27 28.80 -7.89
CA SER A 762 21.06 28.73 -8.69
C SER A 762 20.80 30.01 -9.47
N ALA A 763 21.01 31.19 -8.87
CA ALA A 763 20.96 32.47 -9.55
C ALA A 763 22.04 32.56 -10.65
N THR A 764 23.26 32.12 -10.35
CA THR A 764 24.37 32.06 -11.35
C THR A 764 24.03 31.11 -12.51
N LEU A 765 23.38 30.00 -12.25
CA LEU A 765 22.92 29.07 -13.28
C LEU A 765 21.90 29.74 -14.22
N LEU A 766 20.96 30.52 -13.67
CA LEU A 766 20.01 31.30 -14.43
C LEU A 766 20.71 32.33 -15.33
N VAL A 767 21.67 33.09 -14.79
CA VAL A 767 22.47 34.02 -15.59
C VAL A 767 23.17 33.31 -16.74
N GLY A 768 23.80 32.16 -16.48
CA GLY A 768 24.42 31.35 -17.52
C GLY A 768 23.41 30.90 -18.59
N ARG A 769 22.20 30.52 -18.19
CA ARG A 769 21.16 30.08 -19.12
C ARG A 769 20.61 31.21 -20.00
N VAL A 770 20.43 32.39 -19.42
CA VAL A 770 20.00 33.60 -20.15
C VAL A 770 21.07 34.03 -21.15
N ARG A 771 22.35 34.07 -20.73
CA ARG A 771 23.46 34.38 -21.63
C ARG A 771 23.60 33.38 -22.78
N HIS A 772 23.43 32.09 -22.48
CA HIS A 772 23.43 31.05 -23.51
C HIS A 772 22.32 31.30 -24.55
N TRP A 773 21.16 31.75 -24.12
CA TRP A 773 20.03 32.03 -25.02
C TRP A 773 20.27 33.32 -25.84
N ASP A 774 20.89 34.32 -25.23
CA ASP A 774 21.23 35.61 -25.90
C ASP A 774 22.44 35.49 -26.88
N GLY A 775 23.09 34.31 -26.89
CA GLY A 775 24.25 34.04 -27.77
C GLY A 775 25.62 34.44 -27.18
N ASP A 776 25.68 34.89 -25.93
CA ASP A 776 26.92 35.08 -25.17
C ASP A 776 27.41 33.72 -24.63
N TYR A 777 27.95 32.92 -25.53
CA TYR A 777 28.42 31.57 -25.21
C TYR A 777 29.63 31.55 -24.27
N ASP A 778 30.52 32.57 -24.35
CA ASP A 778 31.67 32.66 -23.47
C ASP A 778 31.23 32.99 -22.03
N GLY A 779 30.34 33.97 -21.86
CA GLY A 779 29.79 34.35 -20.58
C GLY A 779 28.94 33.20 -19.96
N ALA A 780 28.21 32.47 -20.78
CA ALA A 780 27.44 31.28 -20.32
C ALA A 780 28.40 30.19 -19.81
N GLY A 781 29.46 29.90 -20.51
CA GLY A 781 30.49 28.92 -20.13
C GLY A 781 31.11 29.22 -18.77
N VAL A 782 31.52 30.50 -18.56
CA VAL A 782 32.07 30.96 -17.27
C VAL A 782 31.05 30.78 -16.13
N ALA A 783 29.77 31.11 -16.38
CA ALA A 783 28.74 30.97 -15.36
C ALA A 783 28.50 29.48 -14.98
N TYR A 784 28.43 28.57 -15.96
CA TYR A 784 28.27 27.15 -15.70
C TYR A 784 29.45 26.53 -14.94
N GLU A 785 30.70 26.93 -15.29
CA GLU A 785 31.91 26.49 -14.58
C GLU A 785 31.90 26.97 -13.12
N ARG A 786 31.56 28.25 -12.90
CA ARG A 786 31.42 28.79 -11.54
C ARG A 786 30.39 28.01 -10.69
N VAL A 787 29.26 27.60 -11.29
CA VAL A 787 28.28 26.76 -10.61
C VAL A 787 28.86 25.39 -10.30
N LEU A 788 29.55 24.74 -11.25
CA LEU A 788 30.16 23.43 -11.05
C LEU A 788 31.22 23.41 -9.95
N ASP A 789 31.96 24.53 -9.80
CA ASP A 789 32.96 24.67 -8.73
C ASP A 789 32.35 24.90 -7.36
N SER A 790 31.16 25.52 -7.29
CA SER A 790 30.50 25.95 -6.04
C SER A 790 29.20 25.23 -5.70
N ALA A 791 28.71 24.33 -6.57
CA ALA A 791 27.39 23.69 -6.40
C ALA A 791 27.30 22.88 -5.09
N PRO A 792 26.36 23.22 -4.18
CA PRO A 792 26.21 22.57 -2.89
C PRO A 792 25.48 21.25 -2.96
N ASP A 793 24.75 20.98 -4.06
CA ASP A 793 23.87 19.81 -4.22
C ASP A 793 23.97 19.19 -5.62
N ASP A 794 23.63 17.89 -5.68
CA ASP A 794 23.73 17.12 -6.92
C ASP A 794 22.74 17.57 -8.01
N SER A 795 21.59 18.14 -7.64
CA SER A 795 20.58 18.61 -8.59
C SER A 795 21.06 19.84 -9.37
N THR A 796 21.56 20.85 -8.66
CA THR A 796 22.12 22.07 -9.28
C THR A 796 23.33 21.72 -10.14
N ARG A 797 24.18 20.80 -9.66
CA ARG A 797 25.35 20.31 -10.42
C ARG A 797 24.94 19.60 -11.71
N ALA A 798 23.92 18.73 -11.64
CA ALA A 798 23.40 18.00 -12.81
C ALA A 798 22.82 18.97 -13.85
N MET A 799 22.08 19.99 -13.42
CA MET A 799 21.55 21.01 -14.33
C MET A 799 22.68 21.82 -15.00
N ALA A 800 23.69 22.21 -14.23
CA ALA A 800 24.86 22.93 -14.78
C ALA A 800 25.62 22.09 -15.84
N LEU A 801 25.81 20.79 -15.58
CA LEU A 801 26.40 19.86 -16.53
C LEU A 801 25.53 19.70 -17.79
N ALA A 802 24.22 19.58 -17.65
CA ALA A 802 23.31 19.47 -18.79
C ALA A 802 23.32 20.72 -19.67
N TYR A 803 23.30 21.92 -19.07
CA TYR A 803 23.34 23.17 -19.82
C TYR A 803 24.71 23.42 -20.43
N ARG A 804 25.80 23.06 -19.75
CA ARG A 804 27.15 23.10 -20.30
C ARG A 804 27.29 22.13 -21.48
N GLY A 805 26.75 20.93 -21.39
CA GLY A 805 26.70 19.97 -22.49
C GLY A 805 25.95 20.52 -23.71
N ALA A 806 24.78 21.17 -23.49
CA ALA A 806 24.04 21.84 -24.56
C ALA A 806 24.83 23.00 -25.20
N LEU A 807 25.55 23.80 -24.37
CA LEU A 807 26.42 24.87 -24.86
C LEU A 807 27.56 24.30 -25.74
N LEU A 808 28.23 23.26 -25.30
CA LEU A 808 29.32 22.60 -26.06
C LEU A 808 28.82 21.99 -27.37
N GLN A 809 27.58 21.47 -27.40
CA GLN A 809 26.92 21.05 -28.64
C GLN A 809 26.70 22.20 -29.61
N HIS A 810 26.25 23.37 -29.14
CA HIS A 810 26.12 24.59 -29.97
C HIS A 810 27.44 25.10 -30.54
N LEU A 811 28.52 24.82 -29.81
CA LEU A 811 29.89 25.19 -30.25
C LEU A 811 30.57 24.07 -31.08
N ASP A 812 29.83 23.04 -31.52
CA ASP A 812 30.34 21.86 -32.24
C ASP A 812 31.43 21.05 -31.49
N ARG A 813 31.53 21.20 -30.15
CA ARG A 813 32.52 20.54 -29.29
C ARG A 813 31.95 19.22 -28.71
N PHE A 814 31.45 18.33 -29.60
CA PHE A 814 30.72 17.11 -29.20
C PHE A 814 31.52 16.14 -28.32
N ALA A 815 32.86 16.12 -28.46
CA ALA A 815 33.73 15.25 -27.66
C ALA A 815 33.78 15.66 -26.17
N GLU A 816 33.59 16.94 -25.89
CA GLU A 816 33.62 17.53 -24.55
C GLU A 816 32.20 17.61 -23.93
N ALA A 817 31.18 17.50 -24.78
CA ALA A 817 29.76 17.49 -24.35
C ALA A 817 29.31 16.12 -23.78
N LYS A 818 30.07 15.04 -24.03
CA LYS A 818 29.84 13.69 -23.49
C LYS A 818 30.40 13.58 -22.07
#